data_ddeff20ebc90637397f9d78a34b4bb20
#
_entry.id   ddeff20ebc90637397f9d78a34b4bb20
#
_cell.length_a   1.000
_cell.length_b   1.000
_cell.length_c   1.000
_cell.angle_alpha   90.00
_cell.angle_beta   90.00
_cell.angle_gamma   90.00
#
_symmetry.space_group_name_H-M   'P 1'
#
loop_
_entity.id
_entity.type
_entity.pdbx_description
1 polymer ?
#
loop_
_entity_poly.entity_id
_entity_poly.type
_entity_poly.pdbx_seq_one_letter_code
_entity_poly.pdbx_strand_id
1 'polypeptide(L)'
;MAQHTFLVEIGTAELPPKALRSLAEAFADNFKAELTKADLAFGDVEWFASPRRLALKVSELAGEQPSKSVEKRGPAVAQAFDAEGKPTKAAEGWARGNGITVEQAERLVTDKGEWLVHTAKVEGRPAVDLLGELVASALAKLPIPKMMRWGDKTIQFVRPVFTVTLLLDGELVPAHILGIDSARTIRGHRFMGESEFTIDNASQYPQILQERGMVIADFMARKAKIKADVEAAAAAFGGVADLDDALLEEVTALVEWPVVLTANFEEKFLAVPAEALVHTMKGDQKYFPVYDKNGKLLPKFIFVTNIESKDPSQIISGNEKVVRPRLSDAEFFFKTDLKQTLASRLPRLETVLFQQQLGTVKAKVERIETVAGFIAERIGADLAQAKRAGLLSKCDLMTNMVGEFTDTQGVMGMHYARHDGEDEAVAVALNEQYMPRFAGDALPSGLVACAVALADKFDTLAGIFGIGMLPKGDKDPFALRRAAIGALRIMTEKQLDLDLVELVEEAVRVYGDKLTNKTVVTDVVDFMLGRFRAAYQDEGIGADVVLAVLARRPTRPLDFDRRVKAVSHFRTLDAALALAAANKRVSNILAKVEGELPTAVKPELLVDAAEKALATQVAELQAELAPLFAAGDYQAALTRLAALREPVDTFFNEVMVMADDEALKANRLALLNNLRNLFLQVADISLLQ
;
A
#
# COMPACT_ATOMS: atom_id res chain seq x y z
N MET A 1 -12.36 41.17 0.73
CA MET A 1 -11.89 40.86 -0.64
C MET A 1 -12.99 40.19 -1.41
N ALA A 2 -13.18 40.53 -2.69
CA ALA A 2 -14.17 39.88 -3.54
C ALA A 2 -13.81 38.42 -3.73
N GLN A 3 -14.79 37.52 -3.60
CA GLN A 3 -14.63 36.08 -3.79
C GLN A 3 -15.21 35.69 -5.14
N HIS A 4 -14.48 34.84 -5.85
CA HIS A 4 -14.80 34.45 -7.21
C HIS A 4 -14.90 32.93 -7.34
N THR A 5 -15.61 32.47 -8.35
CA THR A 5 -15.64 31.07 -8.76
C THR A 5 -14.74 30.90 -9.98
N PHE A 6 -13.79 29.98 -9.92
CA PHE A 6 -12.90 29.65 -11.02
C PHE A 6 -13.22 28.29 -11.60
N LEU A 7 -13.27 28.22 -12.93
CA LEU A 7 -13.40 26.96 -13.67
C LEU A 7 -12.23 26.78 -14.61
N VAL A 8 -11.64 25.59 -14.59
CA VAL A 8 -10.78 25.11 -15.67
C VAL A 8 -11.28 23.75 -16.15
N GLU A 9 -11.43 23.60 -17.47
CA GLU A 9 -11.74 22.34 -18.12
C GLU A 9 -10.75 22.07 -19.25
N ILE A 10 -10.13 20.91 -19.26
CA ILE A 10 -9.27 20.42 -20.33
C ILE A 10 -10.04 19.34 -21.09
N GLY A 11 -10.45 19.65 -22.31
CA GLY A 11 -11.15 18.73 -23.22
C GLY A 11 -10.14 17.92 -24.04
N THR A 12 -10.24 16.59 -23.97
CA THR A 12 -9.24 15.65 -24.52
C THR A 12 -9.88 14.59 -25.41
N ALA A 13 -9.06 13.80 -26.08
CA ALA A 13 -9.45 12.47 -26.52
C ALA A 13 -9.61 11.54 -25.31
N GLU A 14 -10.12 10.33 -25.51
CA GLU A 14 -10.45 9.39 -24.44
C GLU A 14 -9.23 9.10 -23.53
N LEU A 15 -9.36 9.48 -22.28
CA LEU A 15 -8.32 9.31 -21.25
C LEU A 15 -8.24 7.85 -20.77
N PRO A 16 -7.06 7.39 -20.32
CA PRO A 16 -6.90 6.03 -19.81
C PRO A 16 -7.86 5.76 -18.63
N PRO A 17 -8.75 4.75 -18.73
CA PRO A 17 -9.78 4.53 -17.71
C PRO A 17 -9.22 4.29 -16.30
N LYS A 18 -8.15 3.51 -16.19
CA LYS A 18 -7.53 3.18 -14.90
C LYS A 18 -6.79 4.36 -14.26
N ALA A 19 -6.42 5.35 -15.05
CA ALA A 19 -5.69 6.52 -14.57
C ALA A 19 -6.61 7.75 -14.38
N LEU A 20 -7.84 7.72 -14.86
CA LEU A 20 -8.72 8.89 -14.92
C LEU A 20 -8.91 9.56 -13.56
N ARG A 21 -9.31 8.80 -12.56
CA ARG A 21 -9.54 9.32 -11.21
C ARG A 21 -8.26 9.87 -10.58
N SER A 22 -7.16 9.12 -10.66
CA SER A 22 -5.89 9.56 -10.10
C SER A 22 -5.34 10.82 -10.76
N LEU A 23 -5.54 10.97 -12.07
CA LEU A 23 -5.18 12.20 -12.79
C LEU A 23 -6.02 13.41 -12.33
N ALA A 24 -7.32 13.22 -12.15
CA ALA A 24 -8.20 14.29 -11.68
C ALA A 24 -7.90 14.71 -10.24
N GLU A 25 -7.71 13.74 -9.34
CA GLU A 25 -7.33 14.00 -7.94
C GLU A 25 -5.98 14.70 -7.84
N ALA A 26 -4.98 14.24 -8.61
CA ALA A 26 -3.67 14.88 -8.67
C ALA A 26 -3.74 16.30 -9.24
N PHE A 27 -4.59 16.54 -10.25
CA PHE A 27 -4.81 17.88 -10.78
C PHE A 27 -5.37 18.81 -9.70
N ALA A 28 -6.34 18.36 -8.93
CA ALA A 28 -6.88 19.12 -7.80
C ALA A 28 -5.83 19.42 -6.74
N ASP A 29 -5.08 18.41 -6.31
CA ASP A 29 -4.05 18.55 -5.28
C ASP A 29 -2.90 19.47 -5.74
N ASN A 30 -2.45 19.31 -6.97
CA ASN A 30 -1.40 20.16 -7.55
C ASN A 30 -1.86 21.60 -7.65
N PHE A 31 -3.12 21.83 -8.06
CA PHE A 31 -3.66 23.18 -8.19
C PHE A 31 -3.86 23.86 -6.84
N LYS A 32 -4.30 23.13 -5.81
CA LYS A 32 -4.34 23.65 -4.43
C LYS A 32 -2.95 24.11 -3.98
N ALA A 33 -1.91 23.30 -4.25
CA ALA A 33 -0.54 23.64 -3.91
C ALA A 33 -0.06 24.90 -4.65
N GLU A 34 -0.39 25.03 -5.93
CA GLU A 34 -0.04 26.21 -6.74
C GLU A 34 -0.76 27.48 -6.24
N LEU A 35 -2.03 27.39 -5.88
CA LEU A 35 -2.78 28.50 -5.29
C LEU A 35 -2.18 28.95 -3.96
N THR A 36 -1.83 28.01 -3.11
CA THR A 36 -1.19 28.28 -1.82
C THR A 36 0.16 28.97 -2.01
N LYS A 37 0.99 28.45 -2.94
CA LYS A 37 2.29 29.04 -3.27
C LYS A 37 2.17 30.44 -3.85
N ALA A 38 1.10 30.73 -4.58
CA ALA A 38 0.81 32.02 -5.16
C ALA A 38 0.14 33.01 -4.18
N ASP A 39 -0.09 32.61 -2.93
CA ASP A 39 -0.82 33.40 -1.93
C ASP A 39 -2.23 33.82 -2.35
N LEU A 40 -2.90 32.99 -3.11
CA LEU A 40 -4.30 33.18 -3.45
C LEU A 40 -5.17 32.34 -2.51
N ALA A 41 -5.95 32.99 -1.67
CA ALA A 41 -6.90 32.31 -0.80
C ALA A 41 -8.04 31.68 -1.61
N PHE A 42 -8.46 30.49 -1.21
CA PHE A 42 -9.54 29.75 -1.89
C PHE A 42 -10.35 28.94 -0.88
N GLY A 43 -11.57 28.59 -1.28
CA GLY A 43 -12.43 27.69 -0.55
C GLY A 43 -12.21 26.24 -0.97
N ASP A 44 -13.25 25.59 -1.52
CA ASP A 44 -13.19 24.22 -1.98
C ASP A 44 -12.67 24.12 -3.42
N VAL A 45 -11.90 23.07 -3.70
CA VAL A 45 -11.51 22.67 -5.05
C VAL A 45 -12.21 21.36 -5.37
N GLU A 46 -13.23 21.43 -6.21
CA GLU A 46 -13.95 20.27 -6.72
C GLU A 46 -13.29 19.80 -8.02
N TRP A 47 -13.08 18.49 -8.15
CA TRP A 47 -12.59 17.90 -9.38
C TRP A 47 -13.69 17.16 -10.14
N PHE A 48 -13.59 17.18 -11.47
CA PHE A 48 -14.50 16.50 -12.39
C PHE A 48 -13.67 15.72 -13.39
N ALA A 49 -14.12 14.53 -13.73
CA ALA A 49 -13.45 13.69 -14.71
C ALA A 49 -14.47 12.84 -15.47
N SER A 50 -14.35 12.85 -16.77
CA SER A 50 -15.09 11.97 -17.66
C SER A 50 -14.11 11.44 -18.73
N PRO A 51 -14.50 10.48 -19.58
CA PRO A 51 -13.58 9.91 -20.56
C PRO A 51 -12.79 10.93 -21.38
N ARG A 52 -13.36 12.11 -21.65
CA ARG A 52 -12.77 13.11 -22.53
C ARG A 52 -12.52 14.47 -21.86
N ARG A 53 -12.42 14.53 -20.54
CA ARG A 53 -12.13 15.78 -19.82
C ARG A 53 -11.58 15.60 -18.43
N LEU A 54 -10.80 16.57 -18.01
CA LEU A 54 -10.42 16.82 -16.62
C LEU A 54 -10.81 18.27 -16.30
N ALA A 55 -11.47 18.50 -15.18
CA ALA A 55 -11.88 19.84 -14.80
C ALA A 55 -11.77 20.09 -13.30
N LEU A 56 -11.59 21.36 -12.94
CA LEU A 56 -11.61 21.83 -11.56
C LEU A 56 -12.53 23.03 -11.45
N LYS A 57 -13.29 23.10 -10.37
CA LYS A 57 -14.08 24.26 -9.98
C LYS A 57 -13.65 24.69 -8.58
N VAL A 58 -13.21 25.94 -8.46
CA VAL A 58 -12.73 26.50 -7.20
C VAL A 58 -13.72 27.56 -6.73
N SER A 59 -14.22 27.38 -5.52
CA SER A 59 -15.11 28.34 -4.87
C SER A 59 -14.31 29.33 -4.02
N GLU A 60 -14.88 30.51 -3.78
CA GLU A 60 -14.32 31.51 -2.86
C GLU A 60 -12.87 31.87 -3.16
N LEU A 61 -12.49 31.94 -4.43
CA LEU A 61 -11.16 32.33 -4.85
C LEU A 61 -10.95 33.83 -4.71
N ALA A 62 -9.85 34.24 -4.08
CA ALA A 62 -9.48 35.65 -4.00
C ALA A 62 -9.22 36.25 -5.39
N GLY A 63 -9.72 37.46 -5.63
CA GLY A 63 -9.56 38.14 -6.92
C GLY A 63 -8.14 38.65 -7.18
N GLU A 64 -7.35 38.78 -6.15
CA GLU A 64 -5.95 39.23 -6.21
C GLU A 64 -5.14 38.70 -5.04
N GLN A 65 -3.82 38.66 -5.21
CA GLN A 65 -2.90 38.37 -4.12
C GLN A 65 -2.94 39.50 -3.06
N PRO A 66 -2.72 39.18 -1.77
CA PRO A 66 -2.60 40.21 -0.76
C PRO A 66 -1.34 41.06 -1.02
N SER A 67 -1.47 42.38 -0.77
CA SER A 67 -0.30 43.26 -0.79
C SER A 67 0.64 42.91 0.36
N LYS A 68 1.93 42.86 0.10
CA LYS A 68 2.97 42.52 1.09
C LYS A 68 3.91 43.71 1.32
N SER A 69 4.32 43.88 2.56
CA SER A 69 5.43 44.76 2.91
C SER A 69 6.71 43.96 2.94
N VAL A 70 7.66 44.31 2.08
CA VAL A 70 8.97 43.67 2.00
C VAL A 70 9.99 44.63 2.56
N GLU A 71 10.69 44.22 3.63
CA GLU A 71 11.81 44.95 4.21
C GLU A 71 13.05 44.68 3.38
N LYS A 72 13.58 45.78 2.79
CA LYS A 72 14.84 45.74 2.04
C LYS A 72 15.93 46.38 2.87
N ARG A 73 16.86 45.55 3.32
CA ARG A 73 17.99 45.97 4.14
C ARG A 73 19.09 46.59 3.28
N GLY A 74 19.54 47.75 3.66
CA GLY A 74 20.63 48.49 3.03
C GLY A 74 21.93 48.40 3.79
N PRO A 75 22.88 49.34 3.52
CA PRO A 75 24.13 49.36 4.21
C PRO A 75 23.96 49.69 5.70
N ALA A 76 24.94 49.25 6.50
CA ALA A 76 25.02 49.67 7.91
C ALA A 76 25.11 51.17 8.01
N VAL A 77 24.46 51.77 9.02
CA VAL A 77 24.45 53.21 9.20
C VAL A 77 25.88 53.76 9.32
N ALA A 78 26.79 53.02 9.97
CA ALA A 78 28.22 53.38 10.07
C ALA A 78 28.93 53.47 8.70
N GLN A 79 28.42 52.80 7.68
CA GLN A 79 28.96 52.79 6.32
C GLN A 79 28.12 53.62 5.34
N ALA A 80 26.91 53.98 5.74
CA ALA A 80 25.98 54.74 4.92
C ALA A 80 26.26 56.23 4.90
N PHE A 81 26.98 56.76 5.91
CA PHE A 81 27.31 58.16 6.08
C PHE A 81 28.82 58.35 6.26
N ASP A 82 29.34 59.44 5.70
CA ASP A 82 30.75 59.83 5.89
C ASP A 82 30.97 60.56 7.23
N ALA A 83 32.21 61.01 7.49
CA ALA A 83 32.59 61.69 8.74
C ALA A 83 31.84 63.00 8.95
N GLU A 84 31.37 63.66 7.89
CA GLU A 84 30.60 64.89 7.91
C GLU A 84 29.05 64.62 7.91
N GLY A 85 28.63 63.31 8.00
CA GLY A 85 27.22 62.93 8.03
C GLY A 85 26.53 62.97 6.69
N LYS A 86 27.26 63.03 5.59
CA LYS A 86 26.66 62.97 4.22
C LYS A 86 26.56 61.54 3.74
N PRO A 87 25.49 61.21 2.96
CA PRO A 87 25.31 59.88 2.39
C PRO A 87 26.49 59.46 1.50
N THR A 88 26.94 58.23 1.67
CA THR A 88 27.96 57.63 0.81
C THR A 88 27.34 57.21 -0.52
N LYS A 89 28.16 57.00 -1.56
CA LYS A 89 27.71 56.53 -2.87
C LYS A 89 26.98 55.17 -2.77
N ALA A 90 27.38 54.31 -1.82
CA ALA A 90 26.73 53.05 -1.57
C ALA A 90 25.29 53.22 -1.04
N ALA A 91 25.12 54.15 -0.08
CA ALA A 91 23.80 54.48 0.46
C ALA A 91 22.88 55.14 -0.60
N GLU A 92 23.44 56.07 -1.38
CA GLU A 92 22.69 56.70 -2.47
C GLU A 92 22.31 55.73 -3.57
N GLY A 93 23.19 54.80 -3.93
CA GLY A 93 22.92 53.76 -4.93
C GLY A 93 21.84 52.81 -4.47
N TRP A 94 21.90 52.38 -3.21
CA TRP A 94 20.88 51.55 -2.62
C TRP A 94 19.51 52.27 -2.55
N ALA A 95 19.47 53.50 -2.07
CA ALA A 95 18.25 54.30 -1.99
C ALA A 95 17.63 54.51 -3.37
N ARG A 96 18.44 54.86 -4.36
CA ARG A 96 18.00 55.03 -5.76
C ARG A 96 17.42 53.75 -6.36
N GLY A 97 18.06 52.60 -6.07
CA GLY A 97 17.57 51.27 -6.48
C GLY A 97 16.24 50.90 -5.85
N ASN A 98 15.86 51.56 -4.76
CA ASN A 98 14.58 51.37 -4.07
C ASN A 98 13.58 52.51 -4.33
N GLY A 99 13.93 53.48 -5.19
CA GLY A 99 13.05 54.62 -5.52
C GLY A 99 12.84 55.61 -4.39
N ILE A 100 13.75 55.67 -3.44
CA ILE A 100 13.70 56.58 -2.30
C ILE A 100 15.00 57.42 -2.21
N THR A 101 14.99 58.45 -1.35
CA THR A 101 16.20 59.17 -0.92
C THR A 101 16.73 58.50 0.35
N VAL A 102 18.04 58.77 0.68
CA VAL A 102 18.63 58.20 1.90
C VAL A 102 17.90 58.72 3.14
N GLU A 103 17.42 59.97 3.13
CA GLU A 103 16.66 60.57 4.23
C GLU A 103 15.30 59.90 4.47
N GLN A 104 14.74 59.28 3.45
CA GLN A 104 13.48 58.53 3.54
C GLN A 104 13.65 57.11 4.08
N ALA A 105 14.89 56.61 4.19
CA ALA A 105 15.15 55.30 4.72
C ALA A 105 14.94 55.28 6.24
N GLU A 106 14.33 54.18 6.70
CA GLU A 106 14.18 53.89 8.11
C GLU A 106 15.46 53.24 8.65
N ARG A 107 15.58 53.15 9.97
CA ARG A 107 16.74 52.53 10.64
C ARG A 107 16.28 51.30 11.41
N LEU A 108 16.95 50.18 11.15
CA LEU A 108 16.76 48.95 11.89
C LEU A 108 17.91 48.78 12.89
N VAL A 109 17.57 48.79 14.17
CA VAL A 109 18.51 48.53 15.26
C VAL A 109 18.51 47.05 15.60
N THR A 110 19.66 46.42 15.56
CA THR A 110 19.85 45.00 15.92
C THR A 110 21.02 44.88 16.89
N ASP A 111 21.18 43.74 17.52
CA ASP A 111 22.32 43.42 18.42
C ASP A 111 23.70 43.59 17.71
N LYS A 112 23.72 43.60 16.37
CA LYS A 112 24.92 43.72 15.53
C LYS A 112 25.14 45.10 14.94
N GLY A 113 24.31 46.07 15.27
CA GLY A 113 24.38 47.44 14.80
C GLY A 113 23.11 47.99 14.15
N GLU A 114 23.20 49.20 13.62
CA GLU A 114 22.10 49.87 12.90
C GLU A 114 22.27 49.75 11.40
N TRP A 115 21.15 49.57 10.71
CA TRP A 115 21.11 49.42 9.26
C TRP A 115 20.05 50.34 8.65
N LEU A 116 20.33 50.83 7.46
CA LEU A 116 19.29 51.47 6.68
C LEU A 116 18.32 50.38 6.18
N VAL A 117 17.04 50.67 6.21
CA VAL A 117 16.02 49.77 5.75
C VAL A 117 14.92 50.54 5.04
N HIS A 118 14.34 49.92 4.04
CA HIS A 118 13.16 50.45 3.33
C HIS A 118 12.09 49.39 3.29
N THR A 119 10.92 49.72 3.78
CA THR A 119 9.74 48.84 3.68
C THR A 119 8.99 49.19 2.41
N ALA A 120 9.19 48.38 1.40
CA ALA A 120 8.50 48.53 0.12
C ALA A 120 7.15 47.78 0.16
N LYS A 121 6.08 48.46 -0.25
CA LYS A 121 4.79 47.80 -0.47
C LYS A 121 4.80 47.18 -1.87
N VAL A 122 4.64 45.85 -1.91
CA VAL A 122 4.48 45.10 -3.16
C VAL A 122 3.00 44.86 -3.33
N GLU A 123 2.40 45.46 -4.36
CA GLU A 123 1.00 45.25 -4.70
C GLU A 123 0.78 43.81 -5.17
N GLY A 124 -0.31 43.18 -4.73
CA GLY A 124 -0.71 41.85 -5.17
C GLY A 124 -1.17 41.87 -6.64
N ARG A 125 -0.82 40.82 -7.37
CA ARG A 125 -1.24 40.65 -8.77
C ARG A 125 -2.68 40.16 -8.84
N PRO A 126 -3.49 40.58 -9.82
CA PRO A 126 -4.82 40.05 -10.05
C PRO A 126 -4.77 38.55 -10.36
N ALA A 127 -5.72 37.78 -9.82
CA ALA A 127 -5.81 36.32 -10.04
C ALA A 127 -5.91 35.99 -11.55
N VAL A 128 -6.65 36.80 -12.31
CA VAL A 128 -6.82 36.58 -13.76
C VAL A 128 -5.49 36.56 -14.52
N ASP A 129 -4.47 37.25 -14.03
CA ASP A 129 -3.12 37.26 -14.64
C ASP A 129 -2.24 36.08 -14.23
N LEU A 130 -2.62 35.36 -13.17
CA LEU A 130 -1.85 34.26 -12.58
C LEU A 130 -2.38 32.87 -12.92
N LEU A 131 -3.69 32.75 -13.06
CA LEU A 131 -4.37 31.45 -13.11
C LEU A 131 -3.92 30.56 -14.27
N GLY A 132 -3.65 31.14 -15.44
CA GLY A 132 -3.16 30.37 -16.59
C GLY A 132 -1.85 29.64 -16.31
N GLU A 133 -0.88 30.31 -15.69
CA GLU A 133 0.41 29.73 -15.32
C GLU A 133 0.27 28.68 -14.23
N LEU A 134 -0.61 28.91 -13.25
CA LEU A 134 -0.87 27.98 -12.16
C LEU A 134 -1.49 26.67 -12.68
N VAL A 135 -2.42 26.76 -13.61
CA VAL A 135 -3.03 25.61 -14.27
C VAL A 135 -1.97 24.83 -15.06
N ALA A 136 -1.17 25.52 -15.86
CA ALA A 136 -0.10 24.86 -16.63
C ALA A 136 0.89 24.14 -15.74
N SER A 137 1.27 24.73 -14.62
CA SER A 137 2.17 24.11 -13.64
C SER A 137 1.54 22.87 -12.99
N ALA A 138 0.28 22.93 -12.62
CA ALA A 138 -0.45 21.81 -12.04
C ALA A 138 -0.55 20.63 -13.02
N LEU A 139 -0.83 20.90 -14.30
CA LEU A 139 -0.90 19.88 -15.35
C LEU A 139 0.47 19.24 -15.64
N ALA A 140 1.54 20.02 -15.58
CA ALA A 140 2.90 19.52 -15.80
C ALA A 140 3.35 18.51 -14.73
N LYS A 141 2.75 18.53 -13.56
CA LYS A 141 3.05 17.64 -12.43
C LYS A 141 2.14 16.43 -12.32
N LEU A 142 1.26 16.19 -13.30
CA LEU A 142 0.38 15.03 -13.27
C LEU A 142 1.17 13.72 -13.37
N PRO A 143 0.76 12.67 -12.64
CA PRO A 143 1.40 11.35 -12.71
C PRO A 143 0.94 10.59 -13.96
N ILE A 144 1.39 11.02 -15.12
CA ILE A 144 1.01 10.45 -16.40
C ILE A 144 1.85 9.20 -16.67
N PRO A 145 1.23 8.00 -16.80
CA PRO A 145 1.97 6.76 -17.02
C PRO A 145 2.76 6.75 -18.33
N LYS A 146 2.19 7.35 -19.36
CA LYS A 146 2.83 7.45 -20.68
C LYS A 146 2.38 8.73 -21.39
N MET A 147 3.35 9.57 -21.70
CA MET A 147 3.15 10.77 -22.50
C MET A 147 3.04 10.41 -24.00
N MET A 148 2.22 11.17 -24.72
CA MET A 148 2.16 11.07 -26.18
C MET A 148 2.22 12.45 -26.84
N ARG A 149 2.64 12.46 -28.10
CA ARG A 149 2.56 13.62 -29.00
C ARG A 149 1.45 13.39 -30.02
N TRP A 150 0.94 14.44 -30.59
CA TRP A 150 -0.08 14.36 -31.64
C TRP A 150 0.12 15.44 -32.71
N GLY A 151 -0.31 15.13 -33.92
CA GLY A 151 -0.14 16.02 -35.07
C GLY A 151 1.33 16.31 -35.35
N ASP A 152 1.62 17.54 -35.69
CA ASP A 152 2.97 18.07 -35.97
C ASP A 152 3.58 18.78 -34.73
N LYS A 153 2.94 18.68 -33.57
CA LYS A 153 3.32 19.38 -32.33
C LYS A 153 4.40 18.65 -31.56
N THR A 154 5.21 19.39 -30.84
CA THR A 154 6.20 18.85 -29.89
C THR A 154 5.64 18.67 -28.49
N ILE A 155 4.45 19.20 -28.25
CA ILE A 155 3.74 19.14 -26.96
C ILE A 155 3.39 17.72 -26.62
N GLN A 156 3.55 17.38 -25.34
CA GLN A 156 3.24 16.07 -24.81
C GLN A 156 2.16 16.18 -23.71
N PHE A 157 1.22 15.27 -23.74
CA PHE A 157 0.21 15.07 -22.70
C PHE A 157 -0.24 13.61 -22.71
N VAL A 158 -1.12 13.23 -21.80
CA VAL A 158 -1.63 11.85 -21.72
C VAL A 158 -2.46 11.46 -22.94
N ARG A 159 -3.20 12.44 -23.51
CA ARG A 159 -3.99 12.29 -24.76
C ARG A 159 -4.04 13.65 -25.46
N PRO A 160 -4.38 13.68 -26.76
CA PRO A 160 -4.58 14.93 -27.49
C PRO A 160 -5.58 15.85 -26.78
N VAL A 161 -5.26 17.15 -26.76
CA VAL A 161 -6.09 18.20 -26.18
C VAL A 161 -6.78 18.98 -27.27
N PHE A 162 -8.07 19.21 -27.13
CA PHE A 162 -8.90 19.91 -28.11
C PHE A 162 -9.42 21.25 -27.61
N THR A 163 -9.73 21.35 -26.32
CA THR A 163 -10.26 22.57 -25.71
C THR A 163 -9.61 22.85 -24.37
N VAL A 164 -9.45 24.14 -24.08
CA VAL A 164 -8.99 24.64 -22.79
C VAL A 164 -9.95 25.77 -22.39
N THR A 165 -10.70 25.55 -21.32
CA THR A 165 -11.71 26.51 -20.83
C THR A 165 -11.29 27.03 -19.48
N LEU A 166 -11.06 28.34 -19.36
CA LEU A 166 -10.72 29.00 -18.11
C LEU A 166 -11.62 30.19 -17.89
N LEU A 167 -12.44 30.20 -16.85
CA LEU A 167 -13.32 31.25 -16.47
C LEU A 167 -13.18 31.66 -15.01
N LEU A 168 -13.04 32.95 -14.76
CA LEU A 168 -13.16 33.55 -13.44
C LEU A 168 -14.50 34.27 -13.36
N ASP A 169 -15.50 33.68 -12.69
CA ASP A 169 -16.89 34.01 -12.82
C ASP A 169 -17.31 34.06 -14.30
N GLY A 170 -17.68 35.21 -14.82
CA GLY A 170 -18.03 35.42 -16.24
C GLY A 170 -16.86 35.88 -17.11
N GLU A 171 -15.67 36.06 -16.55
CA GLU A 171 -14.52 36.58 -17.27
C GLU A 171 -13.64 35.45 -17.82
N LEU A 172 -13.32 35.54 -19.12
CA LEU A 172 -12.36 34.60 -19.74
C LEU A 172 -10.95 34.90 -19.22
N VAL A 173 -10.30 33.89 -18.63
CA VAL A 173 -8.89 33.97 -18.23
C VAL A 173 -8.01 33.70 -19.45
N PRO A 174 -7.19 34.66 -19.91
CA PRO A 174 -6.30 34.44 -21.04
C PRO A 174 -5.20 33.44 -20.68
N ALA A 175 -5.04 32.39 -21.49
CA ALA A 175 -3.99 31.39 -21.31
C ALA A 175 -3.73 30.66 -22.62
N HIS A 176 -2.50 30.14 -22.75
CA HIS A 176 -2.11 29.21 -23.81
C HIS A 176 -1.54 27.98 -23.14
N ILE A 177 -2.31 26.89 -23.11
CA ILE A 177 -2.01 25.69 -22.37
C ILE A 177 -2.10 24.50 -23.30
N LEU A 178 -1.07 23.63 -23.27
CA LEU A 178 -1.01 22.43 -24.10
C LEU A 178 -1.25 22.70 -25.60
N GLY A 179 -0.80 23.86 -26.05
CA GLY A 179 -0.90 24.29 -27.44
C GLY A 179 -2.27 24.84 -27.86
N ILE A 180 -3.16 25.09 -26.91
CA ILE A 180 -4.53 25.59 -27.14
C ILE A 180 -4.72 26.90 -26.40
N ASP A 181 -5.31 27.89 -27.07
CA ASP A 181 -5.73 29.13 -26.44
C ASP A 181 -7.00 28.92 -25.64
N SER A 182 -7.06 29.50 -24.45
CA SER A 182 -8.27 29.45 -23.62
C SER A 182 -9.48 30.05 -24.31
N ALA A 183 -10.62 29.40 -24.13
CA ALA A 183 -11.90 29.84 -24.71
C ALA A 183 -13.05 29.50 -23.75
N ARG A 184 -14.25 29.82 -24.16
CA ARG A 184 -15.50 29.52 -23.44
C ARG A 184 -16.16 28.23 -23.95
N THR A 185 -15.48 27.45 -24.75
CA THR A 185 -16.02 26.31 -25.47
C THR A 185 -16.03 25.07 -24.58
N ILE A 186 -17.19 24.45 -24.48
CA ILE A 186 -17.40 23.17 -23.82
C ILE A 186 -17.86 22.16 -24.87
N ARG A 187 -17.23 20.97 -24.88
CA ARG A 187 -17.65 19.87 -25.77
C ARG A 187 -18.58 18.94 -25.02
N GLY A 188 -19.75 18.68 -25.61
CA GLY A 188 -20.73 17.76 -25.08
C GLY A 188 -20.42 16.31 -25.43
N HIS A 189 -21.40 15.44 -25.22
CA HIS A 189 -21.34 14.03 -25.60
C HIS A 189 -21.11 13.88 -27.12
N ARG A 190 -20.36 12.82 -27.49
CA ARG A 190 -20.00 12.59 -28.90
C ARG A 190 -21.20 12.40 -29.82
N PHE A 191 -22.26 11.78 -29.32
CA PHE A 191 -23.42 11.35 -30.12
C PHE A 191 -24.76 11.92 -29.67
N MET A 192 -24.82 12.54 -28.51
CA MET A 192 -26.06 13.06 -27.90
C MET A 192 -25.86 14.49 -27.44
N GLY A 193 -26.98 15.20 -27.27
CA GLY A 193 -26.95 16.57 -26.83
C GLY A 193 -26.26 17.49 -27.83
N GLU A 194 -25.87 18.68 -27.38
CA GLU A 194 -25.08 19.60 -28.16
C GLU A 194 -23.62 19.19 -28.15
N SER A 195 -23.04 19.02 -29.33
CA SER A 195 -21.65 18.57 -29.47
C SER A 195 -20.63 19.60 -28.97
N GLU A 196 -20.99 20.87 -29.04
CA GLU A 196 -20.17 22.01 -28.61
C GLU A 196 -21.07 23.20 -28.29
N PHE A 197 -20.79 23.91 -27.21
CA PHE A 197 -21.51 25.12 -26.80
C PHE A 197 -20.60 26.01 -25.97
N THR A 198 -21.00 27.24 -25.74
CA THR A 198 -20.27 28.20 -24.90
C THR A 198 -20.85 28.24 -23.49
N ILE A 199 -19.98 28.40 -22.50
CA ILE A 199 -20.35 28.64 -21.11
C ILE A 199 -20.09 30.11 -20.74
N ASP A 200 -21.07 30.75 -20.12
CA ASP A 200 -21.01 32.18 -19.80
C ASP A 200 -20.39 32.45 -18.42
N ASN A 201 -20.57 31.56 -17.49
CA ASN A 201 -20.10 31.72 -16.11
C ASN A 201 -19.63 30.38 -15.51
N ALA A 202 -18.54 30.42 -14.75
CA ALA A 202 -17.98 29.27 -14.06
C ALA A 202 -19.00 28.56 -13.15
N SER A 203 -19.92 29.27 -12.54
CA SER A 203 -20.98 28.73 -11.68
C SER A 203 -21.94 27.78 -12.37
N GLN A 204 -22.05 27.84 -13.69
CA GLN A 204 -22.94 26.99 -14.49
C GLN A 204 -22.42 25.56 -14.62
N TYR A 205 -21.13 25.33 -14.34
CA TYR A 205 -20.51 24.01 -14.42
C TYR A 205 -20.71 23.24 -13.09
N PRO A 206 -21.03 21.94 -13.05
CA PRO A 206 -21.15 21.01 -14.20
C PRO A 206 -22.58 20.89 -14.77
N GLN A 207 -23.57 21.62 -14.24
CA GLN A 207 -24.98 21.44 -14.58
C GLN A 207 -25.26 21.71 -16.06
N ILE A 208 -24.68 22.78 -16.63
CA ILE A 208 -24.86 23.11 -18.03
C ILE A 208 -24.38 22.00 -18.97
N LEU A 209 -23.31 21.32 -18.59
CA LEU A 209 -22.75 20.18 -19.33
C LEU A 209 -23.71 18.98 -19.29
N GLN A 210 -24.31 18.72 -18.15
CA GLN A 210 -25.31 17.66 -18.02
C GLN A 210 -26.57 17.94 -18.81
N GLU A 211 -27.09 19.15 -18.73
CA GLU A 211 -28.36 19.53 -19.36
C GLU A 211 -28.24 19.67 -20.88
N ARG A 212 -27.22 20.37 -21.36
CA ARG A 212 -27.02 20.65 -22.79
C ARG A 212 -26.11 19.61 -23.46
N GLY A 213 -25.06 19.19 -22.80
CA GLY A 213 -24.07 18.29 -23.37
C GLY A 213 -24.33 16.82 -23.15
N MET A 214 -25.26 16.44 -22.27
CA MET A 214 -25.53 15.05 -21.88
C MET A 214 -24.26 14.33 -21.39
N VAL A 215 -23.54 14.97 -20.48
CA VAL A 215 -22.36 14.41 -19.81
C VAL A 215 -22.48 14.63 -18.31
N ILE A 216 -22.32 13.58 -17.53
CA ILE A 216 -22.18 13.64 -16.08
C ILE A 216 -20.69 13.79 -15.78
N ALA A 217 -20.23 15.01 -15.56
CA ALA A 217 -18.82 15.31 -15.36
C ALA A 217 -18.29 14.87 -13.98
N ASP A 218 -19.14 14.89 -12.96
CA ASP A 218 -18.79 14.44 -11.61
C ASP A 218 -18.61 12.92 -11.60
N PHE A 219 -17.36 12.48 -11.45
CA PHE A 219 -17.00 11.07 -11.45
C PHE A 219 -17.71 10.28 -10.34
N MET A 220 -17.73 10.82 -9.12
CA MET A 220 -18.34 10.12 -7.98
C MET A 220 -19.85 10.04 -8.12
N ALA A 221 -20.51 11.08 -8.63
CA ALA A 221 -21.94 11.08 -8.92
C ALA A 221 -22.28 10.08 -10.03
N ARG A 222 -21.46 10.00 -11.07
CA ARG A 222 -21.63 9.04 -12.16
C ARG A 222 -21.44 7.60 -11.67
N LYS A 223 -20.45 7.36 -10.82
CA LYS A 223 -20.20 6.06 -10.18
C LYS A 223 -21.39 5.63 -9.31
N ALA A 224 -21.91 6.53 -8.49
CA ALA A 224 -23.06 6.27 -7.63
C ALA A 224 -24.32 5.94 -8.46
N LYS A 225 -24.54 6.65 -9.55
CA LYS A 225 -25.65 6.40 -10.48
C LYS A 225 -25.54 5.00 -11.11
N ILE A 226 -24.35 4.65 -11.62
CA ILE A 226 -24.12 3.33 -12.21
C ILE A 226 -24.40 2.23 -11.18
N LYS A 227 -23.85 2.38 -9.97
CA LYS A 227 -24.07 1.42 -8.89
C LYS A 227 -25.54 1.22 -8.58
N ALA A 228 -26.28 2.30 -8.38
CA ALA A 228 -27.72 2.26 -8.08
C ALA A 228 -28.52 1.64 -9.22
N ASP A 229 -28.22 1.99 -10.46
CA ASP A 229 -28.93 1.48 -11.63
C ASP A 229 -28.63 -0.02 -11.88
N VAL A 230 -27.40 -0.45 -11.63
CA VAL A 230 -27.04 -1.88 -11.71
C VAL A 230 -27.71 -2.69 -10.61
N GLU A 231 -27.73 -2.20 -9.38
CA GLU A 231 -28.45 -2.84 -8.26
C GLU A 231 -29.94 -2.96 -8.55
N ALA A 232 -30.56 -1.91 -9.08
CA ALA A 232 -31.97 -1.90 -9.45
C ALA A 232 -32.28 -2.89 -10.59
N ALA A 233 -31.41 -2.95 -11.60
CA ALA A 233 -31.56 -3.89 -12.71
C ALA A 233 -31.48 -5.34 -12.23
N ALA A 234 -30.56 -5.67 -11.35
CA ALA A 234 -30.44 -7.01 -10.76
C ALA A 234 -31.65 -7.36 -9.88
N ALA A 235 -32.11 -6.43 -9.05
CA ALA A 235 -33.26 -6.60 -8.18
C ALA A 235 -34.57 -6.88 -8.97
N ALA A 236 -34.68 -6.33 -10.18
CA ALA A 236 -35.87 -6.51 -11.02
C ALA A 236 -36.17 -7.97 -11.38
N PHE A 237 -35.14 -8.86 -11.37
CA PHE A 237 -35.32 -10.31 -11.58
C PHE A 237 -34.83 -11.13 -10.37
N GLY A 238 -34.80 -10.53 -9.18
CA GLY A 238 -34.45 -11.21 -7.93
C GLY A 238 -32.97 -11.60 -7.78
N GLY A 239 -32.11 -10.99 -8.58
CA GLY A 239 -30.66 -11.24 -8.55
C GLY A 239 -29.87 -10.23 -7.75
N VAL A 240 -28.58 -10.53 -7.56
CA VAL A 240 -27.57 -9.67 -6.97
C VAL A 240 -26.41 -9.53 -7.95
N ALA A 241 -26.10 -8.30 -8.34
CA ALA A 241 -24.97 -8.04 -9.24
C ALA A 241 -23.63 -8.10 -8.48
N ASP A 242 -22.61 -8.61 -9.15
CA ASP A 242 -21.24 -8.50 -8.67
C ASP A 242 -20.72 -7.07 -8.94
N LEU A 243 -20.80 -6.22 -7.94
CA LEU A 243 -20.34 -4.84 -7.98
C LEU A 243 -18.91 -4.73 -7.42
N ASP A 244 -18.00 -5.45 -8.05
CA ASP A 244 -16.56 -5.27 -7.79
C ASP A 244 -16.17 -3.79 -7.99
N ASP A 245 -15.60 -3.18 -6.96
CA ASP A 245 -15.28 -1.76 -6.98
C ASP A 245 -14.29 -1.38 -8.09
N ALA A 246 -13.31 -2.23 -8.37
CA ALA A 246 -12.35 -1.98 -9.45
C ALA A 246 -13.03 -1.97 -10.82
N LEU A 247 -13.96 -2.89 -11.06
CA LEU A 247 -14.76 -2.92 -12.28
C LEU A 247 -15.70 -1.71 -12.38
N LEU A 248 -16.33 -1.34 -11.28
CA LEU A 248 -17.21 -0.17 -11.22
C LEU A 248 -16.45 1.12 -11.51
N GLU A 249 -15.27 1.30 -10.94
CA GLU A 249 -14.38 2.44 -11.23
C GLU A 249 -14.00 2.49 -12.71
N GLU A 250 -13.61 1.36 -13.28
CA GLU A 250 -13.22 1.30 -14.70
C GLU A 250 -14.39 1.60 -15.62
N VAL A 251 -15.56 1.04 -15.37
CA VAL A 251 -16.78 1.32 -16.13
C VAL A 251 -17.18 2.79 -16.04
N THR A 252 -17.09 3.37 -14.84
CA THR A 252 -17.35 4.80 -14.61
C THR A 252 -16.43 5.67 -15.48
N ALA A 253 -15.18 5.26 -15.64
CA ALA A 253 -14.19 5.97 -16.46
C ALA A 253 -14.35 5.77 -17.97
N LEU A 254 -15.22 4.87 -18.41
CA LEU A 254 -15.45 4.57 -19.82
C LEU A 254 -16.69 5.27 -20.40
N VAL A 255 -17.57 5.81 -19.57
CA VAL A 255 -18.83 6.37 -20.01
C VAL A 255 -19.03 7.81 -19.53
N GLU A 256 -19.63 8.62 -20.37
CA GLU A 256 -20.01 10.01 -20.07
C GLU A 256 -21.47 10.12 -19.62
N TRP A 257 -22.33 9.29 -20.20
CA TRP A 257 -23.77 9.21 -19.94
C TRP A 257 -24.18 7.75 -19.79
N PRO A 258 -24.14 7.21 -18.56
CA PRO A 258 -24.37 5.79 -18.34
C PRO A 258 -25.84 5.40 -18.50
N VAL A 259 -26.08 4.36 -19.28
CA VAL A 259 -27.38 3.69 -19.41
C VAL A 259 -27.14 2.20 -19.13
N VAL A 260 -27.81 1.68 -18.10
CA VAL A 260 -27.66 0.29 -17.65
C VAL A 260 -28.66 -0.59 -18.38
N LEU A 261 -28.16 -1.65 -18.99
CA LEU A 261 -28.96 -2.66 -19.71
C LEU A 261 -28.67 -4.06 -19.20
N THR A 262 -29.65 -4.94 -19.31
CA THR A 262 -29.54 -6.36 -18.96
C THR A 262 -29.57 -7.22 -20.22
N ALA A 263 -28.66 -8.16 -20.32
CA ALA A 263 -28.60 -9.14 -21.40
C ALA A 263 -28.57 -10.55 -20.85
N ASN A 264 -28.80 -11.54 -21.72
CA ASN A 264 -28.84 -12.94 -21.37
C ASN A 264 -27.77 -13.71 -22.14
N PHE A 265 -27.38 -14.85 -21.59
CA PHE A 265 -26.65 -15.88 -22.33
C PHE A 265 -27.35 -17.24 -22.17
N GLU A 266 -26.95 -18.19 -22.98
CA GLU A 266 -27.59 -19.49 -22.99
C GLU A 266 -27.32 -20.30 -21.71
N GLU A 267 -28.33 -20.86 -21.09
CA GLU A 267 -28.22 -21.62 -19.83
C GLU A 267 -27.23 -22.78 -19.90
N LYS A 268 -27.02 -23.36 -21.09
CA LYS A 268 -26.06 -24.46 -21.28
C LYS A 268 -24.65 -24.12 -20.80
N PHE A 269 -24.24 -22.82 -20.86
CA PHE A 269 -22.94 -22.40 -20.40
C PHE A 269 -22.76 -22.48 -18.88
N LEU A 270 -23.85 -22.54 -18.13
CA LEU A 270 -23.80 -22.69 -16.67
C LEU A 270 -23.21 -24.04 -16.22
N ALA A 271 -23.07 -25.00 -17.12
CA ALA A 271 -22.34 -26.24 -16.86
C ALA A 271 -20.84 -26.04 -16.70
N VAL A 272 -20.30 -24.93 -17.23
CA VAL A 272 -18.92 -24.50 -17.05
C VAL A 272 -18.77 -23.80 -15.68
N PRO A 273 -17.68 -24.00 -14.94
CA PRO A 273 -17.46 -23.29 -13.69
C PRO A 273 -17.65 -21.79 -13.83
N ALA A 274 -18.39 -21.21 -12.87
CA ALA A 274 -18.76 -19.80 -12.92
C ALA A 274 -17.56 -18.89 -13.05
N GLU A 275 -16.45 -19.21 -12.40
CA GLU A 275 -15.22 -18.40 -12.39
C GLU A 275 -14.63 -18.21 -13.80
N ALA A 276 -14.74 -19.24 -14.66
CA ALA A 276 -14.29 -19.15 -16.05
C ALA A 276 -15.18 -18.22 -16.89
N LEU A 277 -16.50 -18.29 -16.69
CA LEU A 277 -17.47 -17.41 -17.37
C LEU A 277 -17.32 -15.95 -16.89
N VAL A 278 -17.21 -15.77 -15.58
CA VAL A 278 -17.07 -14.47 -14.95
C VAL A 278 -15.76 -13.77 -15.38
N HIS A 279 -14.67 -14.52 -15.51
CA HIS A 279 -13.40 -13.97 -16.01
C HIS A 279 -13.60 -13.27 -17.36
N THR A 280 -14.25 -13.94 -18.31
CA THR A 280 -14.55 -13.36 -19.62
C THR A 280 -15.44 -12.12 -19.51
N MET A 281 -16.52 -12.21 -18.76
CA MET A 281 -17.48 -11.11 -18.62
C MET A 281 -16.86 -9.87 -17.97
N LYS A 282 -16.18 -10.03 -16.85
CA LYS A 282 -15.56 -8.90 -16.11
C LYS A 282 -14.30 -8.38 -16.76
N GLY A 283 -13.38 -9.28 -17.12
CA GLY A 283 -12.05 -8.91 -17.59
C GLY A 283 -12.06 -8.34 -19.00
N ASP A 284 -12.66 -9.06 -19.93
CA ASP A 284 -12.62 -8.69 -21.36
C ASP A 284 -13.71 -7.68 -21.72
N GLN A 285 -14.94 -7.90 -21.26
CA GLN A 285 -16.11 -7.15 -21.72
C GLN A 285 -16.59 -6.07 -20.74
N LYS A 286 -16.09 -6.05 -19.52
CA LYS A 286 -16.49 -5.10 -18.47
C LYS A 286 -17.97 -5.20 -18.13
N TYR A 287 -18.48 -6.42 -18.08
CA TYR A 287 -19.86 -6.72 -17.69
C TYR A 287 -19.94 -7.09 -16.21
N PHE A 288 -21.08 -6.82 -15.60
CA PHE A 288 -21.39 -7.20 -14.21
C PHE A 288 -22.11 -8.56 -14.21
N PRO A 289 -21.51 -9.64 -13.72
CA PRO A 289 -22.20 -10.91 -13.52
C PRO A 289 -23.32 -10.77 -12.49
N VAL A 290 -24.34 -11.59 -12.60
CA VAL A 290 -25.48 -11.60 -11.69
C VAL A 290 -25.64 -12.96 -11.05
N TYR A 291 -25.83 -12.97 -9.75
CA TYR A 291 -26.02 -14.17 -8.94
C TYR A 291 -27.41 -14.21 -8.33
N ASP A 292 -27.90 -15.41 -8.03
CA ASP A 292 -29.11 -15.59 -7.23
C ASP A 292 -28.82 -15.34 -5.74
N LYS A 293 -29.85 -15.45 -4.91
CA LYS A 293 -29.71 -15.26 -3.45
C LYS A 293 -28.78 -16.26 -2.76
N ASN A 294 -28.55 -17.42 -3.42
CA ASN A 294 -27.68 -18.48 -2.91
C ASN A 294 -26.23 -18.37 -3.46
N GLY A 295 -25.93 -17.33 -4.19
CA GLY A 295 -24.61 -17.11 -4.78
C GLY A 295 -24.34 -17.90 -6.04
N LYS A 296 -25.37 -18.48 -6.68
CA LYS A 296 -25.24 -19.19 -7.95
C LYS A 296 -25.36 -18.21 -9.12
N LEU A 297 -24.46 -18.34 -10.10
CA LEU A 297 -24.48 -17.51 -11.30
C LEU A 297 -25.77 -17.70 -12.10
N LEU A 298 -26.42 -16.59 -12.45
CA LEU A 298 -27.57 -16.56 -13.35
C LEU A 298 -27.11 -16.41 -14.80
N PRO A 299 -27.89 -16.89 -15.80
CA PRO A 299 -27.56 -16.74 -17.22
C PRO A 299 -27.87 -15.33 -17.73
N LYS A 300 -27.39 -14.32 -17.01
CA LYS A 300 -27.62 -12.91 -17.25
C LYS A 300 -26.36 -12.12 -16.97
N PHE A 301 -26.23 -11.00 -17.63
CA PHE A 301 -25.21 -10.02 -17.30
C PHE A 301 -25.77 -8.60 -17.44
N ILE A 302 -25.23 -7.70 -16.66
CA ILE A 302 -25.58 -6.28 -16.69
C ILE A 302 -24.39 -5.51 -17.25
N PHE A 303 -24.65 -4.60 -18.14
CA PHE A 303 -23.61 -3.78 -18.75
C PHE A 303 -24.05 -2.33 -18.87
N VAL A 304 -23.09 -1.45 -19.04
CA VAL A 304 -23.32 0.00 -19.12
C VAL A 304 -22.97 0.48 -20.51
N THR A 305 -23.93 1.13 -21.17
CA THR A 305 -23.69 1.80 -22.42
C THR A 305 -23.42 3.29 -22.18
N ASN A 306 -22.77 3.92 -23.15
CA ASN A 306 -22.53 5.36 -23.15
C ASN A 306 -23.53 6.11 -24.05
N ILE A 307 -24.70 5.56 -24.25
CA ILE A 307 -25.71 6.15 -25.11
C ILE A 307 -27.11 5.77 -24.66
N GLU A 308 -28.02 6.70 -24.76
CA GLU A 308 -29.45 6.45 -24.63
C GLU A 308 -30.01 6.12 -26.02
N SER A 309 -30.11 4.83 -26.31
CA SER A 309 -30.49 4.33 -27.63
C SER A 309 -31.98 4.48 -27.87
N LYS A 310 -32.36 4.75 -29.13
CA LYS A 310 -33.75 4.71 -29.59
C LYS A 310 -34.30 3.29 -29.63
N ASP A 311 -33.43 2.30 -29.78
CA ASP A 311 -33.76 0.88 -29.75
C ASP A 311 -32.73 0.09 -28.94
N PRO A 312 -32.89 0.02 -27.62
CA PRO A 312 -31.97 -0.71 -26.75
C PRO A 312 -31.79 -2.19 -27.10
N SER A 313 -32.80 -2.80 -27.74
CA SER A 313 -32.77 -4.22 -28.12
C SER A 313 -31.59 -4.53 -29.06
N GLN A 314 -31.21 -3.60 -29.93
CA GLN A 314 -30.08 -3.76 -30.85
C GLN A 314 -28.74 -3.79 -30.09
N ILE A 315 -28.60 -2.96 -29.08
CA ILE A 315 -27.42 -2.94 -28.22
C ILE A 315 -27.32 -4.23 -27.40
N ILE A 316 -28.41 -4.66 -26.81
CA ILE A 316 -28.49 -5.90 -26.04
C ILE A 316 -28.11 -7.09 -26.91
N SER A 317 -28.72 -7.21 -28.07
CA SER A 317 -28.44 -8.30 -29.04
C SER A 317 -26.98 -8.27 -29.50
N GLY A 318 -26.44 -7.09 -29.75
CA GLY A 318 -25.02 -6.92 -30.14
C GLY A 318 -24.06 -7.41 -29.06
N ASN A 319 -24.32 -7.07 -27.78
CA ASN A 319 -23.50 -7.53 -26.67
C ASN A 319 -23.63 -9.03 -26.40
N GLU A 320 -24.83 -9.60 -26.55
CA GLU A 320 -25.06 -11.06 -26.48
C GLU A 320 -24.27 -11.79 -27.56
N LYS A 321 -24.21 -11.24 -28.77
CA LYS A 321 -23.42 -11.81 -29.88
C LYS A 321 -21.93 -11.75 -29.65
N VAL A 322 -21.43 -10.73 -28.96
CA VAL A 322 -20.01 -10.59 -28.62
C VAL A 322 -19.57 -11.56 -27.54
N VAL A 323 -20.38 -11.79 -26.53
CA VAL A 323 -20.02 -12.66 -25.40
C VAL A 323 -20.13 -14.15 -25.74
N ARG A 324 -21.06 -14.54 -26.62
CA ARG A 324 -21.35 -15.93 -26.93
C ARG A 324 -20.11 -16.72 -27.43
N PRO A 325 -19.31 -16.25 -28.39
CA PRO A 325 -18.10 -16.99 -28.80
C PRO A 325 -17.13 -17.25 -27.68
N ARG A 326 -16.95 -16.29 -26.76
CA ARG A 326 -16.07 -16.42 -25.59
C ARG A 326 -16.58 -17.47 -24.62
N LEU A 327 -17.89 -17.50 -24.37
CA LEU A 327 -18.50 -18.52 -23.52
C LEU A 327 -18.45 -19.91 -24.20
N SER A 328 -18.59 -19.96 -25.51
CA SER A 328 -18.45 -21.20 -26.28
C SER A 328 -17.00 -21.72 -26.22
N ASP A 329 -16.01 -20.86 -26.27
CA ASP A 329 -14.61 -21.25 -26.10
C ASP A 329 -14.37 -21.82 -24.70
N ALA A 330 -14.87 -21.16 -23.66
CA ALA A 330 -14.78 -21.67 -22.29
C ALA A 330 -15.44 -23.06 -22.14
N GLU A 331 -16.62 -23.26 -22.74
CA GLU A 331 -17.28 -24.55 -22.74
C GLU A 331 -16.46 -25.61 -23.45
N PHE A 332 -15.90 -25.29 -24.61
CA PHE A 332 -15.06 -26.21 -25.37
C PHE A 332 -13.80 -26.60 -24.58
N PHE A 333 -13.11 -25.66 -24.02
CA PHE A 333 -11.92 -25.95 -23.21
C PHE A 333 -12.24 -26.79 -21.99
N PHE A 334 -13.32 -26.45 -21.29
CA PHE A 334 -13.77 -27.23 -20.13
C PHE A 334 -14.08 -28.67 -20.48
N LYS A 335 -14.90 -28.90 -21.49
CA LYS A 335 -15.27 -30.24 -21.95
C LYS A 335 -14.07 -31.05 -22.44
N THR A 336 -13.14 -30.40 -23.15
CA THR A 336 -11.91 -31.03 -23.61
C THR A 336 -11.02 -31.42 -22.43
N ASP A 337 -10.87 -30.52 -21.46
CA ASP A 337 -10.04 -30.76 -20.26
C ASP A 337 -10.59 -31.93 -19.42
N LEU A 338 -11.93 -32.11 -19.35
CA LEU A 338 -12.54 -33.19 -18.59
C LEU A 338 -12.24 -34.59 -19.14
N LYS A 339 -11.76 -34.69 -20.37
CA LYS A 339 -11.39 -35.97 -20.97
C LYS A 339 -10.17 -36.64 -20.34
N GLN A 340 -9.38 -35.88 -19.60
CA GLN A 340 -8.19 -36.37 -18.90
C GLN A 340 -8.19 -35.87 -17.46
N THR A 341 -7.66 -36.68 -16.55
CA THR A 341 -7.51 -36.27 -15.15
C THR A 341 -6.38 -35.28 -14.98
N LEU A 342 -6.39 -34.51 -13.86
CA LEU A 342 -5.27 -33.64 -13.49
C LEU A 342 -3.98 -34.44 -13.30
N ALA A 343 -4.07 -35.58 -12.63
CA ALA A 343 -2.90 -36.44 -12.36
C ALA A 343 -2.22 -36.89 -13.65
N SER A 344 -2.98 -37.13 -14.72
CA SER A 344 -2.43 -37.52 -16.01
C SER A 344 -1.59 -36.43 -16.68
N ARG A 345 -1.75 -35.18 -16.24
CA ARG A 345 -1.00 -34.04 -16.77
C ARG A 345 0.33 -33.77 -16.03
N LEU A 346 0.56 -34.45 -14.92
CA LEU A 346 1.76 -34.29 -14.13
C LEU A 346 3.06 -34.45 -14.93
N PRO A 347 3.24 -35.49 -15.79
CA PRO A 347 4.45 -35.60 -16.60
C PRO A 347 4.72 -34.41 -17.53
N ARG A 348 3.69 -33.73 -17.99
CA ARG A 348 3.82 -32.57 -18.90
C ARG A 348 4.38 -31.33 -18.21
N LEU A 349 4.35 -31.26 -16.89
CA LEU A 349 4.99 -30.19 -16.12
C LEU A 349 6.52 -30.15 -16.29
N GLU A 350 7.12 -31.23 -16.80
CA GLU A 350 8.51 -31.28 -17.22
C GLU A 350 8.85 -30.27 -18.32
N THR A 351 7.87 -29.88 -19.12
CA THR A 351 8.04 -28.91 -20.21
C THR A 351 7.93 -27.46 -19.76
N VAL A 352 7.55 -27.22 -18.51
CA VAL A 352 7.38 -25.88 -17.96
C VAL A 352 8.57 -25.54 -17.09
N LEU A 353 9.30 -24.48 -17.43
CA LEU A 353 10.42 -23.98 -16.66
C LEU A 353 9.93 -23.22 -15.43
N PHE A 354 10.43 -23.56 -14.24
CA PHE A 354 10.27 -22.75 -13.04
C PHE A 354 11.35 -21.66 -13.02
N GLN A 355 12.60 -22.07 -12.96
CA GLN A 355 13.77 -21.20 -13.02
C GLN A 355 14.94 -21.99 -13.57
N GLN A 356 15.79 -21.35 -14.38
CA GLN A 356 16.85 -22.03 -15.13
C GLN A 356 17.77 -22.93 -14.30
N GLN A 357 18.17 -22.48 -13.11
CA GLN A 357 19.05 -23.24 -12.21
C GLN A 357 18.28 -24.20 -11.29
N LEU A 358 17.00 -23.96 -11.05
CA LEU A 358 16.16 -24.71 -10.14
C LEU A 358 15.32 -25.79 -10.84
N GLY A 359 15.29 -25.76 -12.16
CA GLY A 359 14.64 -26.78 -12.97
C GLY A 359 13.18 -26.49 -13.33
N THR A 360 12.43 -27.55 -13.56
CA THR A 360 11.07 -27.52 -14.08
C THR A 360 10.02 -27.36 -12.98
N VAL A 361 8.78 -27.02 -13.39
CA VAL A 361 7.62 -27.02 -12.50
C VAL A 361 7.31 -28.42 -11.97
N LYS A 362 7.59 -29.48 -12.76
CA LYS A 362 7.46 -30.84 -12.26
C LYS A 362 8.37 -31.10 -11.05
N ALA A 363 9.64 -30.71 -11.16
CA ALA A 363 10.58 -30.81 -10.04
C ALA A 363 10.06 -30.00 -8.83
N LYS A 364 9.48 -28.82 -9.07
CA LYS A 364 8.90 -27.99 -8.02
C LYS A 364 7.74 -28.68 -7.29
N VAL A 365 6.79 -29.28 -8.01
CA VAL A 365 5.66 -29.96 -7.34
C VAL A 365 6.08 -31.20 -6.57
N GLU A 366 7.12 -31.89 -7.00
CA GLU A 366 7.71 -33.00 -6.25
C GLU A 366 8.35 -32.51 -4.93
N ARG A 367 9.00 -31.35 -4.93
CA ARG A 367 9.49 -30.72 -3.71
C ARG A 367 8.34 -30.24 -2.81
N ILE A 368 7.32 -29.60 -3.40
CA ILE A 368 6.12 -29.15 -2.65
C ILE A 368 5.44 -30.34 -1.99
N GLU A 369 5.31 -31.47 -2.66
CA GLU A 369 4.76 -32.73 -2.08
C GLU A 369 5.48 -33.10 -0.78
N THR A 370 6.80 -33.13 -0.83
CA THR A 370 7.63 -33.50 0.34
C THR A 370 7.52 -32.48 1.46
N VAL A 371 7.64 -31.20 1.15
CA VAL A 371 7.58 -30.12 2.16
C VAL A 371 6.17 -29.98 2.74
N ALA A 372 5.14 -30.12 1.92
CA ALA A 372 3.75 -30.11 2.41
C ALA A 372 3.47 -31.27 3.39
N GLY A 373 4.01 -32.45 3.11
CA GLY A 373 3.93 -33.58 4.04
C GLY A 373 4.65 -33.29 5.36
N PHE A 374 5.82 -32.71 5.30
CA PHE A 374 6.59 -32.29 6.48
C PHE A 374 5.81 -31.29 7.34
N ILE A 375 5.21 -30.28 6.72
CA ILE A 375 4.39 -29.29 7.42
C ILE A 375 3.12 -29.92 7.99
N ALA A 376 2.44 -30.77 7.21
CA ALA A 376 1.20 -31.42 7.61
C ALA A 376 1.37 -32.21 8.92
N GLU A 377 2.46 -32.94 9.08
CA GLU A 377 2.75 -33.67 10.31
C GLU A 377 2.83 -32.76 11.52
N ARG A 378 3.38 -31.53 11.35
CA ARG A 378 3.59 -30.58 12.44
C ARG A 378 2.33 -29.80 12.81
N ILE A 379 1.41 -29.59 11.87
CA ILE A 379 0.18 -28.83 12.11
C ILE A 379 -1.05 -29.70 12.33
N GLY A 380 -0.91 -31.02 12.28
CA GLY A 380 -2.02 -31.96 12.45
C GLY A 380 -2.94 -32.07 11.23
N ALA A 381 -2.44 -31.75 10.03
CA ALA A 381 -3.15 -31.97 8.78
C ALA A 381 -3.02 -33.44 8.32
N ASP A 382 -3.93 -33.88 7.47
CA ASP A 382 -3.86 -35.21 6.84
C ASP A 382 -2.64 -35.26 5.91
N LEU A 383 -1.70 -36.15 6.23
CA LEU A 383 -0.43 -36.29 5.51
C LEU A 383 -0.64 -36.69 4.05
N ALA A 384 -1.48 -37.67 3.79
CA ALA A 384 -1.73 -38.18 2.43
C ALA A 384 -2.40 -37.09 1.56
N GLN A 385 -3.37 -36.38 2.11
CA GLN A 385 -4.06 -35.29 1.40
C GLN A 385 -3.10 -34.14 1.12
N ALA A 386 -2.26 -33.73 2.06
CA ALA A 386 -1.28 -32.66 1.88
C ALA A 386 -0.27 -33.00 0.78
N LYS A 387 0.26 -34.21 0.78
CA LYS A 387 1.17 -34.68 -0.27
C LYS A 387 0.50 -34.73 -1.63
N ARG A 388 -0.72 -35.27 -1.69
CA ARG A 388 -1.49 -35.35 -2.94
C ARG A 388 -1.77 -33.97 -3.51
N ALA A 389 -2.23 -33.05 -2.68
CA ALA A 389 -2.50 -31.66 -3.08
C ALA A 389 -1.22 -30.96 -3.55
N GLY A 390 -0.10 -31.16 -2.85
CA GLY A 390 1.20 -30.61 -3.27
C GLY A 390 1.62 -31.10 -4.65
N LEU A 391 1.48 -32.38 -4.92
CA LEU A 391 1.85 -32.98 -6.19
C LEU A 391 0.97 -32.48 -7.35
N LEU A 392 -0.35 -32.32 -7.11
CA LEU A 392 -1.29 -31.87 -8.12
C LEU A 392 -1.37 -30.33 -8.25
N SER A 393 -0.68 -29.61 -7.41
CA SER A 393 -0.86 -28.17 -7.19
C SER A 393 -0.70 -27.31 -8.46
N LYS A 394 0.08 -27.73 -9.43
CA LYS A 394 0.37 -27.01 -10.66
C LYS A 394 -0.12 -27.72 -11.93
N CYS A 395 -0.82 -28.83 -11.79
CA CYS A 395 -1.27 -29.62 -12.93
C CYS A 395 -2.25 -28.88 -13.84
N ASP A 396 -3.04 -27.95 -13.30
CA ASP A 396 -4.00 -27.18 -14.09
C ASP A 396 -3.33 -26.20 -15.09
N LEU A 397 -2.03 -25.91 -14.91
CA LEU A 397 -1.27 -25.14 -15.88
C LEU A 397 -1.23 -25.83 -17.26
N MET A 398 -1.39 -27.15 -17.29
CA MET A 398 -1.38 -27.94 -18.53
C MET A 398 -2.78 -28.14 -19.12
N THR A 399 -3.79 -27.48 -18.59
CA THR A 399 -5.16 -27.49 -19.11
C THR A 399 -5.34 -26.42 -20.19
N ASN A 400 -6.29 -26.65 -21.10
CA ASN A 400 -6.63 -25.66 -22.12
C ASN A 400 -7.25 -24.42 -21.48
N MET A 401 -8.09 -24.60 -20.48
CA MET A 401 -8.75 -23.49 -19.78
C MET A 401 -7.74 -22.51 -19.19
N VAL A 402 -6.79 -23.01 -18.41
CA VAL A 402 -5.78 -22.16 -17.77
C VAL A 402 -4.80 -21.58 -18.81
N GLY A 403 -4.50 -22.32 -19.86
CA GLY A 403 -3.66 -21.83 -20.96
C GLY A 403 -4.24 -20.61 -21.67
N GLU A 404 -5.55 -20.56 -21.86
CA GLU A 404 -6.26 -19.44 -22.49
C GLU A 404 -6.72 -18.38 -21.49
N PHE A 405 -7.22 -18.79 -20.33
CA PHE A 405 -7.69 -17.93 -19.25
C PHE A 405 -6.77 -18.09 -18.04
N THR A 406 -5.61 -17.47 -18.10
CA THR A 406 -4.53 -17.65 -17.11
C THR A 406 -4.93 -17.33 -15.67
N ASP A 407 -5.86 -16.39 -15.48
CA ASP A 407 -6.35 -16.00 -14.14
C ASP A 407 -7.22 -17.08 -13.48
N THR A 408 -7.63 -18.12 -14.22
CA THR A 408 -8.37 -19.25 -13.66
C THR A 408 -7.45 -20.30 -13.01
N GLN A 409 -6.17 -20.08 -13.02
CA GLN A 409 -5.18 -20.93 -12.34
C GLN A 409 -5.55 -21.13 -10.87
N GLY A 410 -5.48 -22.36 -10.43
CA GLY A 410 -5.85 -22.76 -9.08
C GLY A 410 -7.33 -23.10 -8.95
N VAL A 411 -8.22 -22.16 -9.28
CA VAL A 411 -9.67 -22.43 -9.20
C VAL A 411 -10.12 -23.52 -10.18
N MET A 412 -9.56 -23.54 -11.37
CA MET A 412 -9.86 -24.63 -12.32
C MET A 412 -9.25 -25.95 -11.88
N GLY A 413 -8.07 -25.93 -11.29
CA GLY A 413 -7.49 -27.12 -10.64
C GLY A 413 -8.45 -27.72 -9.61
N MET A 414 -9.06 -26.89 -8.79
CA MET A 414 -10.07 -27.29 -7.81
C MET A 414 -11.28 -27.99 -8.48
N HIS A 415 -11.85 -27.36 -9.51
CA HIS A 415 -13.01 -27.93 -10.21
C HIS A 415 -12.68 -29.25 -10.91
N TYR A 416 -11.52 -29.34 -11.56
CA TYR A 416 -11.08 -30.57 -12.19
C TYR A 416 -10.78 -31.68 -11.18
N ALA A 417 -10.18 -31.34 -10.04
CA ALA A 417 -9.94 -32.31 -8.96
C ALA A 417 -11.24 -32.89 -8.41
N ARG A 418 -12.27 -32.06 -8.22
CA ARG A 418 -13.60 -32.50 -7.80
C ARG A 418 -14.21 -33.44 -8.82
N HIS A 419 -14.11 -33.10 -10.09
CA HIS A 419 -14.60 -33.97 -11.18
C HIS A 419 -13.85 -35.30 -11.22
N ASP A 420 -12.55 -35.29 -10.98
CA ASP A 420 -11.70 -36.47 -10.98
C ASP A 420 -11.92 -37.39 -9.74
N GLY A 421 -12.71 -36.95 -8.77
CA GLY A 421 -12.98 -37.70 -7.55
C GLY A 421 -11.90 -37.59 -6.48
N GLU A 422 -11.04 -36.58 -6.55
CA GLU A 422 -10.08 -36.28 -5.48
C GLU A 422 -10.83 -35.85 -4.20
N ASP A 423 -10.17 -36.04 -3.05
CA ASP A 423 -10.74 -35.62 -1.77
C ASP A 423 -11.00 -34.10 -1.79
N GLU A 424 -12.08 -33.64 -1.14
CA GLU A 424 -12.46 -32.23 -1.13
C GLU A 424 -11.35 -31.33 -0.56
N ALA A 425 -10.66 -31.78 0.49
CA ALA A 425 -9.53 -31.03 1.06
C ALA A 425 -8.39 -30.86 0.05
N VAL A 426 -8.13 -31.85 -0.80
CA VAL A 426 -7.15 -31.76 -1.89
C VAL A 426 -7.62 -30.74 -2.92
N ALA A 427 -8.87 -30.85 -3.38
CA ALA A 427 -9.43 -29.94 -4.37
C ALA A 427 -9.36 -28.48 -3.91
N VAL A 428 -9.82 -28.19 -2.70
CA VAL A 428 -9.77 -26.84 -2.12
C VAL A 428 -8.33 -26.31 -2.02
N ALA A 429 -7.40 -27.17 -1.64
CA ALA A 429 -5.97 -26.78 -1.53
C ALA A 429 -5.38 -26.35 -2.87
N LEU A 430 -5.82 -26.92 -3.99
CA LEU A 430 -5.34 -26.53 -5.32
C LEU A 430 -5.67 -25.07 -5.67
N ASN A 431 -6.77 -24.56 -5.17
CA ASN A 431 -7.11 -23.14 -5.30
C ASN A 431 -6.44 -22.27 -4.21
N GLU A 432 -6.55 -22.69 -2.97
CA GLU A 432 -6.12 -21.88 -1.82
C GLU A 432 -4.61 -21.83 -1.60
N GLN A 433 -3.83 -22.66 -2.28
CA GLN A 433 -2.37 -22.64 -2.22
C GLN A 433 -1.75 -21.28 -2.57
N TYR A 434 -2.46 -20.50 -3.36
CA TYR A 434 -2.00 -19.18 -3.77
C TYR A 434 -2.36 -18.07 -2.79
N MET A 435 -3.20 -18.36 -1.80
CA MET A 435 -3.61 -17.37 -0.80
C MET A 435 -2.51 -17.12 0.23
N PRO A 436 -2.39 -15.90 0.72
CA PRO A 436 -3.00 -14.68 0.20
C PRO A 436 -2.33 -14.24 -1.10
N ARG A 437 -3.11 -13.83 -2.11
CA ARG A 437 -2.61 -13.40 -3.42
C ARG A 437 -2.17 -11.94 -3.44
N PHE A 438 -2.76 -11.14 -2.55
CA PHE A 438 -2.50 -9.71 -2.42
C PHE A 438 -2.75 -9.27 -0.96
N ALA A 439 -2.38 -8.02 -0.64
CA ALA A 439 -2.63 -7.47 0.69
C ALA A 439 -4.12 -7.44 1.02
N GLY A 440 -4.52 -8.01 2.16
CA GLY A 440 -5.91 -8.10 2.58
C GLY A 440 -6.70 -9.29 2.03
N ASP A 441 -6.08 -10.13 1.17
CA ASP A 441 -6.73 -11.35 0.68
C ASP A 441 -7.00 -12.34 1.81
N ALA A 442 -7.95 -13.24 1.58
CA ALA A 442 -8.26 -14.34 2.48
C ALA A 442 -7.06 -15.29 2.62
N LEU A 443 -7.02 -15.98 3.74
CA LEU A 443 -6.05 -17.05 3.99
C LEU A 443 -6.64 -18.42 3.64
N PRO A 444 -5.81 -19.46 3.43
CA PRO A 444 -6.28 -20.81 3.27
C PRO A 444 -7.22 -21.22 4.42
N SER A 445 -8.36 -21.83 4.10
CA SER A 445 -9.40 -22.14 5.09
C SER A 445 -9.08 -23.39 5.93
N GLY A 446 -8.45 -24.39 5.34
CA GLY A 446 -8.17 -25.67 5.97
C GLY A 446 -6.67 -25.95 6.16
N LEU A 447 -6.34 -26.91 7.02
CA LEU A 447 -4.96 -27.24 7.34
C LEU A 447 -4.20 -27.85 6.14
N VAL A 448 -4.85 -28.61 5.28
CA VAL A 448 -4.22 -29.16 4.07
C VAL A 448 -3.84 -28.02 3.13
N ALA A 449 -4.73 -27.07 2.90
CA ALA A 449 -4.46 -25.90 2.09
C ALA A 449 -3.34 -25.04 2.68
N CYS A 450 -3.33 -24.84 4.01
CA CYS A 450 -2.24 -24.16 4.70
C CYS A 450 -0.88 -24.83 4.46
N ALA A 451 -0.83 -26.16 4.59
CA ALA A 451 0.40 -26.93 4.38
C ALA A 451 0.95 -26.73 2.96
N VAL A 452 0.09 -26.82 1.95
CA VAL A 452 0.50 -26.64 0.54
C VAL A 452 0.90 -25.21 0.24
N ALA A 453 0.14 -24.23 0.74
CA ALA A 453 0.44 -22.81 0.56
C ALA A 453 1.81 -22.46 1.16
N LEU A 454 2.10 -22.92 2.37
CA LEU A 454 3.39 -22.72 3.02
C LEU A 454 4.52 -23.44 2.27
N ALA A 455 4.29 -24.68 1.84
CA ALA A 455 5.29 -25.46 1.10
C ALA A 455 5.70 -24.75 -0.20
N ASP A 456 4.75 -24.22 -0.97
CA ASP A 456 5.03 -23.49 -2.20
C ASP A 456 5.85 -22.21 -1.92
N LYS A 457 5.47 -21.45 -0.92
CA LYS A 457 6.15 -20.21 -0.54
C LYS A 457 7.58 -20.48 -0.06
N PHE A 458 7.78 -21.48 0.78
CA PHE A 458 9.11 -21.84 1.27
C PHE A 458 9.99 -22.46 0.17
N ASP A 459 9.40 -23.22 -0.74
CA ASP A 459 10.14 -23.73 -1.92
C ASP A 459 10.72 -22.60 -2.75
N THR A 460 9.90 -21.61 -3.05
CA THR A 460 10.31 -20.43 -3.84
C THR A 460 11.37 -19.61 -3.10
N LEU A 461 11.13 -19.30 -1.82
CA LEU A 461 12.07 -18.53 -1.01
C LEU A 461 13.43 -19.22 -0.90
N ALA A 462 13.43 -20.50 -0.51
CA ALA A 462 14.66 -21.26 -0.37
C ALA A 462 15.41 -21.41 -1.69
N GLY A 463 14.70 -21.67 -2.78
CA GLY A 463 15.30 -21.83 -4.10
C GLY A 463 15.94 -20.57 -4.63
N ILE A 464 15.22 -19.46 -4.63
CA ILE A 464 15.70 -18.20 -5.19
C ILE A 464 16.84 -17.61 -4.35
N PHE A 465 16.69 -17.59 -3.01
CA PHE A 465 17.79 -17.21 -2.12
C PHE A 465 18.98 -18.17 -2.24
N GLY A 466 18.68 -19.45 -2.44
CA GLY A 466 19.69 -20.50 -2.57
C GLY A 466 20.60 -20.37 -3.77
N ILE A 467 20.16 -19.68 -4.82
CA ILE A 467 20.98 -19.35 -6.01
C ILE A 467 21.52 -17.92 -5.98
N GLY A 468 21.36 -17.22 -4.85
CA GLY A 468 21.91 -15.88 -4.64
C GLY A 468 21.11 -14.74 -5.28
N MET A 469 19.88 -15.00 -5.70
CA MET A 469 19.00 -13.96 -6.27
C MET A 469 18.14 -13.33 -5.18
N LEU A 470 18.51 -12.11 -4.77
CA LEU A 470 17.78 -11.37 -3.73
C LEU A 470 16.93 -10.25 -4.35
N PRO A 471 15.79 -9.89 -3.74
CA PRO A 471 15.06 -8.69 -4.16
C PRO A 471 15.92 -7.44 -3.96
N LYS A 472 15.96 -6.56 -4.96
CA LYS A 472 16.73 -5.30 -4.91
C LYS A 472 15.82 -4.11 -5.23
N GLY A 473 15.71 -3.18 -4.27
CA GLY A 473 14.84 -2.02 -4.43
C GLY A 473 13.41 -2.47 -4.74
N ASP A 474 12.82 -1.92 -5.80
CA ASP A 474 11.46 -2.26 -6.23
C ASP A 474 11.39 -3.55 -7.08
N LYS A 475 12.55 -4.13 -7.43
CA LYS A 475 12.60 -5.32 -8.28
C LYS A 475 12.48 -6.59 -7.45
N ASP A 476 11.41 -7.31 -7.67
CA ASP A 476 11.11 -8.59 -7.03
C ASP A 476 10.37 -9.52 -8.03
N PRO A 477 11.07 -10.04 -9.05
CA PRO A 477 10.44 -10.77 -10.15
C PRO A 477 9.78 -12.09 -9.73
N PHE A 478 10.18 -12.66 -8.59
CA PHE A 478 9.61 -13.90 -8.05
C PHE A 478 8.62 -13.65 -6.91
N ALA A 479 8.27 -12.40 -6.64
CA ALA A 479 7.34 -12.00 -5.58
C ALA A 479 7.71 -12.54 -4.20
N LEU A 480 8.99 -12.51 -3.86
CA LEU A 480 9.52 -13.08 -2.61
C LEU A 480 9.01 -12.34 -1.37
N ARG A 481 8.82 -11.02 -1.47
CA ARG A 481 8.24 -10.23 -0.36
C ARG A 481 6.82 -10.65 -0.07
N ARG A 482 6.02 -10.86 -1.11
CA ARG A 482 4.64 -11.35 -0.98
C ARG A 482 4.60 -12.76 -0.42
N ALA A 483 5.48 -13.64 -0.88
CA ALA A 483 5.58 -15.01 -0.36
C ALA A 483 5.93 -15.01 1.13
N ALA A 484 6.90 -14.20 1.55
CA ALA A 484 7.30 -14.09 2.94
C ALA A 484 6.16 -13.55 3.83
N ILE A 485 5.53 -12.45 3.43
CA ILE A 485 4.41 -11.87 4.19
C ILE A 485 3.23 -12.85 4.24
N GLY A 486 2.90 -13.50 3.14
CA GLY A 486 1.85 -14.51 3.08
C GLY A 486 2.09 -15.68 4.01
N ALA A 487 3.31 -16.20 4.03
CA ALA A 487 3.69 -17.28 4.95
C ALA A 487 3.57 -16.87 6.43
N LEU A 488 4.05 -15.67 6.77
CA LEU A 488 3.95 -15.14 8.13
C LEU A 488 2.49 -14.96 8.56
N ARG A 489 1.64 -14.43 7.69
CA ARG A 489 0.22 -14.26 7.97
C ARG A 489 -0.49 -15.61 8.19
N ILE A 490 -0.20 -16.59 7.37
CA ILE A 490 -0.79 -17.94 7.54
C ILE A 490 -0.41 -18.51 8.91
N MET A 491 0.87 -18.46 9.26
CA MET A 491 1.37 -19.01 10.53
C MET A 491 0.79 -18.27 11.74
N THR A 492 0.73 -16.95 11.72
CA THR A 492 0.23 -16.17 12.87
C THR A 492 -1.29 -16.18 12.98
N GLU A 493 -2.01 -15.87 11.90
CA GLU A 493 -3.48 -15.74 11.93
C GLU A 493 -4.20 -17.10 12.03
N LYS A 494 -3.61 -18.17 11.48
CA LYS A 494 -4.12 -19.54 11.64
C LYS A 494 -3.57 -20.25 12.90
N GLN A 495 -2.75 -19.57 13.66
CA GLN A 495 -2.13 -20.07 14.90
C GLN A 495 -1.39 -21.40 14.72
N LEU A 496 -0.55 -21.46 13.69
CA LEU A 496 0.29 -22.61 13.39
C LEU A 496 1.66 -22.43 14.05
N ASP A 497 1.95 -23.23 15.05
CA ASP A 497 3.22 -23.16 15.78
C ASP A 497 4.33 -23.84 15.00
N LEU A 498 4.93 -23.12 14.06
CA LEU A 498 5.99 -23.59 13.18
C LEU A 498 7.26 -22.73 13.36
N ASP A 499 8.40 -23.35 13.17
CA ASP A 499 9.72 -22.70 13.23
C ASP A 499 10.22 -22.38 11.81
N LEU A 500 10.50 -21.11 11.53
CA LEU A 500 11.02 -20.68 10.23
C LEU A 500 12.32 -21.39 9.85
N VAL A 501 13.23 -21.56 10.79
CA VAL A 501 14.52 -22.24 10.55
C VAL A 501 14.29 -23.67 10.10
N GLU A 502 13.42 -24.39 10.79
CA GLU A 502 13.11 -25.79 10.50
C GLU A 502 12.45 -25.93 9.11
N LEU A 503 11.53 -25.04 8.77
CA LEU A 503 10.86 -25.04 7.46
C LEU A 503 11.83 -24.75 6.33
N VAL A 504 12.69 -23.75 6.49
CA VAL A 504 13.68 -23.39 5.48
C VAL A 504 14.73 -24.50 5.33
N GLU A 505 15.20 -25.09 6.42
CA GLU A 505 16.13 -26.23 6.39
C GLU A 505 15.55 -27.42 5.60
N GLU A 506 14.27 -27.73 5.81
CA GLU A 506 13.60 -28.79 5.05
C GLU A 506 13.48 -28.45 3.57
N ALA A 507 13.08 -27.23 3.23
CA ALA A 507 12.99 -26.77 1.83
C ALA A 507 14.38 -26.86 1.14
N VAL A 508 15.44 -26.45 1.84
CA VAL A 508 16.81 -26.52 1.33
C VAL A 508 17.23 -27.97 1.14
N ARG A 509 16.95 -28.84 2.11
CA ARG A 509 17.28 -30.28 2.05
C ARG A 509 16.66 -30.91 0.78
N VAL A 510 15.43 -30.58 0.46
CA VAL A 510 14.70 -31.16 -0.69
C VAL A 510 15.30 -30.71 -2.02
N TYR A 511 15.88 -29.53 -2.09
CA TYR A 511 16.62 -29.07 -3.28
C TYR A 511 17.91 -29.84 -3.55
N GLY A 512 18.50 -30.44 -2.52
CA GLY A 512 19.78 -31.14 -2.65
C GLY A 512 20.95 -30.22 -3.01
N ASP A 513 21.73 -30.59 -4.01
CA ASP A 513 22.95 -29.87 -4.42
C ASP A 513 22.71 -28.68 -5.34
N LYS A 514 21.49 -28.38 -5.68
CA LYS A 514 21.15 -27.27 -6.61
C LYS A 514 21.44 -25.89 -6.05
N LEU A 515 21.45 -25.73 -4.73
CA LEU A 515 21.63 -24.45 -4.07
C LEU A 515 23.10 -24.18 -3.77
N THR A 516 23.62 -23.08 -4.30
CA THR A 516 25.02 -22.68 -4.17
C THR A 516 25.28 -21.77 -2.98
N ASN A 517 24.25 -21.07 -2.50
CA ASN A 517 24.36 -20.18 -1.35
C ASN A 517 24.47 -20.96 -0.04
N LYS A 518 25.62 -20.87 0.63
CA LYS A 518 25.88 -21.57 1.89
C LYS A 518 25.13 -21.00 3.08
N THR A 519 24.66 -19.76 3.00
CA THR A 519 23.97 -19.05 4.09
C THR A 519 22.47 -18.91 3.83
N VAL A 520 21.92 -19.75 2.96
CA VAL A 520 20.51 -19.63 2.50
C VAL A 520 19.51 -19.66 3.67
N VAL A 521 19.71 -20.51 4.66
CA VAL A 521 18.80 -20.63 5.81
C VAL A 521 18.75 -19.32 6.59
N THR A 522 19.90 -18.79 6.96
CA THR A 522 20.01 -17.51 7.68
C THR A 522 19.44 -16.36 6.86
N ASP A 523 19.76 -16.30 5.57
CA ASP A 523 19.33 -15.23 4.67
C ASP A 523 17.80 -15.21 4.52
N VAL A 524 17.16 -16.36 4.33
CA VAL A 524 15.69 -16.45 4.23
C VAL A 524 15.02 -16.09 5.55
N VAL A 525 15.50 -16.61 6.65
CA VAL A 525 14.93 -16.33 7.98
C VAL A 525 15.05 -14.84 8.31
N ASP A 526 16.20 -14.23 8.09
CA ASP A 526 16.39 -12.79 8.31
C ASP A 526 15.50 -11.95 7.40
N PHE A 527 15.37 -12.34 6.14
CA PHE A 527 14.46 -11.66 5.20
C PHE A 527 13.02 -11.73 5.67
N MET A 528 12.56 -12.90 6.12
CA MET A 528 11.20 -13.09 6.62
C MET A 528 10.94 -12.29 7.90
N LEU A 529 11.86 -12.35 8.86
CA LEU A 529 11.75 -11.61 10.12
C LEU A 529 11.71 -10.08 9.85
N GLY A 530 12.47 -9.61 8.87
CA GLY A 530 12.44 -8.22 8.46
C GLY A 530 11.08 -7.74 7.91
N ARG A 531 10.24 -8.66 7.42
CA ARG A 531 8.90 -8.33 6.94
C ARG A 531 7.91 -8.04 8.06
N PHE A 532 8.16 -8.50 9.27
CA PHE A 532 7.30 -8.20 10.43
C PHE A 532 7.18 -6.70 10.71
N ARG A 533 8.24 -5.94 10.49
CA ARG A 533 8.24 -4.49 10.75
C ARG A 533 7.13 -3.77 9.98
N ALA A 534 7.00 -4.03 8.69
CA ALA A 534 5.97 -3.42 7.86
C ALA A 534 4.56 -3.91 8.23
N ALA A 535 4.41 -5.22 8.48
CA ALA A 535 3.13 -5.84 8.82
C ALA A 535 2.55 -5.26 10.13
N TYR A 536 3.36 -5.13 11.17
CA TYR A 536 2.92 -4.58 12.44
C TYR A 536 2.72 -3.06 12.41
N GLN A 537 3.45 -2.34 11.57
CA GLN A 537 3.23 -0.92 11.35
C GLN A 537 1.81 -0.65 10.83
N ASP A 538 1.33 -1.47 9.92
CA ASP A 538 -0.04 -1.39 9.39
C ASP A 538 -1.11 -1.65 10.46
N GLU A 539 -0.78 -2.42 11.49
CA GLU A 539 -1.63 -2.65 12.66
C GLU A 539 -1.55 -1.53 13.71
N GLY A 540 -0.76 -0.50 13.48
CA GLY A 540 -0.57 0.61 14.40
C GLY A 540 0.39 0.34 15.56
N ILE A 541 1.19 -0.72 15.48
CA ILE A 541 2.20 -1.06 16.49
C ILE A 541 3.48 -0.28 16.19
N GLY A 542 4.06 0.33 17.22
CA GLY A 542 5.27 1.13 17.11
C GLY A 542 6.48 0.34 16.60
N ALA A 543 7.28 0.96 15.77
CA ALA A 543 8.48 0.34 15.20
C ALA A 543 9.49 -0.09 16.28
N ASP A 544 9.57 0.65 17.38
CA ASP A 544 10.44 0.34 18.53
C ASP A 544 10.04 -0.97 19.21
N VAL A 545 8.75 -1.25 19.33
CA VAL A 545 8.23 -2.53 19.88
C VAL A 545 8.70 -3.71 19.03
N VAL A 546 8.54 -3.61 17.71
CA VAL A 546 8.95 -4.66 16.79
C VAL A 546 10.48 -4.86 16.81
N LEU A 547 11.25 -3.78 16.83
CA LEU A 547 12.71 -3.84 16.92
C LEU A 547 13.18 -4.49 18.22
N ALA A 548 12.50 -4.22 19.33
CA ALA A 548 12.81 -4.84 20.63
C ALA A 548 12.68 -6.36 20.57
N VAL A 549 11.65 -6.87 19.90
CA VAL A 549 11.44 -8.32 19.70
C VAL A 549 12.41 -8.88 18.68
N LEU A 550 12.63 -8.20 17.55
CA LEU A 550 13.58 -8.60 16.50
C LEU A 550 15.00 -8.77 17.04
N ALA A 551 15.41 -7.95 18.02
CA ALA A 551 16.73 -8.02 18.63
C ALA A 551 17.01 -9.40 19.28
N ARG A 552 15.96 -10.12 19.71
CA ARG A 552 16.07 -11.48 20.24
C ARG A 552 15.97 -12.56 19.18
N ARG A 553 15.63 -12.20 17.95
CA ARG A 553 15.51 -13.09 16.79
C ARG A 553 14.68 -14.36 17.06
N PRO A 554 13.43 -14.24 17.56
CA PRO A 554 12.58 -15.42 17.69
C PRO A 554 12.18 -15.91 16.30
N THR A 555 12.36 -17.19 16.05
CA THR A 555 12.17 -17.80 14.73
C THR A 555 10.83 -18.50 14.54
N ARG A 556 9.99 -18.50 15.59
CA ARG A 556 8.62 -19.01 15.54
C ARG A 556 7.66 -17.83 15.42
N PRO A 557 6.99 -17.61 14.29
CA PRO A 557 6.14 -16.45 14.08
C PRO A 557 5.02 -16.27 15.10
N LEU A 558 4.43 -17.37 15.56
CA LEU A 558 3.39 -17.34 16.59
C LEU A 558 3.94 -16.84 17.93
N ASP A 559 5.12 -17.30 18.32
CA ASP A 559 5.85 -16.82 19.49
C ASP A 559 6.27 -15.36 19.34
N PHE A 560 6.74 -14.97 18.16
CA PHE A 560 7.06 -13.58 17.82
C PHE A 560 5.85 -12.66 18.06
N ASP A 561 4.69 -13.05 17.57
CA ASP A 561 3.44 -12.30 17.73
C ASP A 561 3.04 -12.12 19.20
N ARG A 562 3.16 -13.17 20.00
CA ARG A 562 2.92 -13.11 21.46
C ARG A 562 3.85 -12.13 22.15
N ARG A 563 5.13 -12.12 21.77
CA ARG A 563 6.11 -11.16 22.31
C ARG A 563 5.80 -9.72 21.92
N VAL A 564 5.47 -9.48 20.65
CA VAL A 564 5.08 -8.15 20.18
C VAL A 564 3.88 -7.61 20.93
N LYS A 565 2.85 -8.43 21.12
CA LYS A 565 1.64 -8.04 21.87
C LYS A 565 1.96 -7.76 23.34
N ALA A 566 2.80 -8.58 23.94
CA ALA A 566 3.24 -8.38 25.32
C ALA A 566 4.03 -7.09 25.52
N VAL A 567 4.98 -6.80 24.63
CA VAL A 567 5.79 -5.57 24.67
C VAL A 567 4.95 -4.34 24.37
N SER A 568 4.01 -4.43 23.44
CA SER A 568 3.06 -3.35 23.13
C SER A 568 2.20 -2.99 24.37
N HIS A 569 1.72 -3.99 25.09
CA HIS A 569 1.01 -3.78 26.35
C HIS A 569 1.93 -3.19 27.44
N PHE A 570 3.13 -3.75 27.62
CA PHE A 570 4.10 -3.26 28.58
C PHE A 570 4.43 -1.78 28.37
N ARG A 571 4.55 -1.33 27.13
CA ARG A 571 4.81 0.07 26.78
C ARG A 571 3.74 1.03 27.31
N THR A 572 2.51 0.57 27.52
CA THR A 572 1.42 1.37 28.11
C THR A 572 1.50 1.54 29.62
N LEU A 573 2.35 0.78 30.29
CA LEU A 573 2.51 0.82 31.74
C LEU A 573 3.40 2.00 32.16
N ASP A 574 3.11 2.60 33.33
CA ASP A 574 3.86 3.74 33.85
C ASP A 574 5.35 3.44 34.08
N ALA A 575 5.67 2.20 34.40
CA ALA A 575 7.04 1.75 34.64
C ALA A 575 7.88 1.56 33.36
N ALA A 576 7.25 1.51 32.18
CA ALA A 576 7.90 1.07 30.94
C ALA A 576 9.09 1.93 30.53
N LEU A 577 8.92 3.25 30.49
CA LEU A 577 9.99 4.18 30.08
C LEU A 577 11.18 4.17 31.04
N ALA A 578 10.91 4.15 32.36
CA ALA A 578 11.94 4.07 33.37
C ALA A 578 12.75 2.78 33.29
N LEU A 579 12.08 1.66 33.11
CA LEU A 579 12.73 0.36 32.97
C LEU A 579 13.49 0.22 31.64
N ALA A 580 12.97 0.78 30.56
CA ALA A 580 13.67 0.83 29.26
C ALA A 580 14.98 1.63 29.39
N ALA A 581 14.94 2.80 30.02
CA ALA A 581 16.11 3.63 30.27
C ALA A 581 17.13 2.92 31.19
N ALA A 582 16.64 2.25 32.23
CA ALA A 582 17.49 1.47 33.13
C ALA A 582 18.18 0.30 32.40
N ASN A 583 17.46 -0.42 31.57
CA ASN A 583 18.02 -1.52 30.76
C ASN A 583 19.07 -1.01 29.75
N LYS A 584 18.82 0.16 29.18
CA LYS A 584 19.82 0.80 28.28
C LYS A 584 21.09 1.16 29.03
N ARG A 585 20.96 1.69 30.25
CA ARG A 585 22.10 1.97 31.11
C ARG A 585 22.85 0.70 31.50
N VAL A 586 22.15 -0.35 31.87
CA VAL A 586 22.72 -1.68 32.17
C VAL A 586 23.49 -2.21 30.96
N SER A 587 22.90 -2.16 29.79
CA SER A 587 23.55 -2.63 28.55
C SER A 587 24.82 -1.86 28.23
N ASN A 588 24.82 -0.55 28.44
CA ASN A 588 26.01 0.28 28.24
C ASN A 588 27.12 -0.04 29.25
N ILE A 589 26.76 -0.30 30.49
CA ILE A 589 27.73 -0.69 31.55
C ILE A 589 28.34 -2.05 31.19
N LEU A 590 27.52 -3.04 30.87
CA LEU A 590 27.97 -4.40 30.56
C LEU A 590 28.79 -4.47 29.26
N ALA A 591 28.52 -3.62 28.28
CA ALA A 591 29.26 -3.57 27.01
C ALA A 591 30.73 -3.14 27.19
N LYS A 592 31.07 -2.45 28.30
CA LYS A 592 32.42 -2.00 28.62
C LYS A 592 33.24 -3.04 29.40
N VAL A 593 32.64 -4.16 29.77
CA VAL A 593 33.31 -5.23 30.53
C VAL A 593 34.11 -6.08 29.55
N GLU A 594 35.39 -6.27 29.86
CA GLU A 594 36.29 -7.15 29.12
C GLU A 594 36.15 -8.58 29.65
N GLY A 595 36.03 -9.56 28.77
CA GLY A 595 35.89 -10.97 29.10
C GLY A 595 34.44 -11.43 29.33
N GLU A 596 34.29 -12.59 29.98
CA GLU A 596 32.99 -13.16 30.27
C GLU A 596 32.25 -12.34 31.35
N LEU A 597 30.95 -12.13 31.12
CA LEU A 597 30.09 -11.48 32.12
C LEU A 597 29.83 -12.42 33.29
N PRO A 598 30.01 -11.96 34.53
CA PRO A 598 29.68 -12.79 35.69
C PRO A 598 28.15 -12.99 35.78
N THR A 599 27.74 -14.18 36.16
CA THR A 599 26.33 -14.59 36.25
C THR A 599 25.87 -14.96 37.64
N ALA A 600 26.78 -15.35 38.50
CA ALA A 600 26.48 -15.77 39.87
C ALA A 600 26.58 -14.61 40.86
N VAL A 601 25.49 -14.29 41.53
CA VAL A 601 25.44 -13.32 42.62
C VAL A 601 25.79 -14.02 43.94
N LYS A 602 26.80 -13.50 44.61
CA LYS A 602 27.26 -14.06 45.91
C LYS A 602 26.59 -13.24 47.05
N PRO A 603 25.73 -13.87 47.87
CA PRO A 603 25.00 -13.14 48.93
C PRO A 603 25.90 -12.44 49.94
N GLU A 604 27.07 -13.02 50.20
CA GLU A 604 28.06 -12.49 51.14
C GLU A 604 28.69 -11.17 50.68
N LEU A 605 28.65 -10.89 49.40
CA LEU A 605 29.18 -9.63 48.77
C LEU A 605 28.13 -8.55 48.60
N LEU A 606 26.89 -8.79 49.00
CA LEU A 606 25.81 -7.78 48.98
C LEU A 606 25.95 -6.91 50.23
N VAL A 607 26.35 -5.67 50.08
CA VAL A 607 26.66 -4.72 51.16
C VAL A 607 25.53 -3.74 51.39
N ASP A 608 25.09 -3.03 50.34
CA ASP A 608 24.08 -1.98 50.44
C ASP A 608 22.66 -2.55 50.52
N ALA A 609 21.78 -1.86 51.26
CA ALA A 609 20.38 -2.26 51.41
C ALA A 609 19.66 -2.31 50.06
N ALA A 610 19.90 -1.33 49.19
CA ALA A 610 19.33 -1.30 47.84
C ALA A 610 19.83 -2.48 46.96
N GLU A 611 21.09 -2.85 47.08
CA GLU A 611 21.70 -3.99 46.43
C GLU A 611 21.08 -5.31 46.86
N LYS A 612 20.91 -5.50 48.17
CA LYS A 612 20.23 -6.69 48.74
C LYS A 612 18.76 -6.77 48.31
N ALA A 613 18.04 -5.68 48.33
CA ALA A 613 16.64 -5.62 47.94
C ALA A 613 16.47 -6.00 46.43
N LEU A 614 17.30 -5.45 45.54
CA LEU A 614 17.25 -5.79 44.11
C LEU A 614 17.62 -7.24 43.87
N ALA A 615 18.68 -7.74 44.52
CA ALA A 615 19.12 -9.14 44.38
C ALA A 615 18.03 -10.14 44.84
N THR A 616 17.35 -9.85 45.94
CA THR A 616 16.22 -10.67 46.41
C THR A 616 15.09 -10.71 45.41
N GLN A 617 14.65 -9.55 44.93
CA GLN A 617 13.56 -9.46 43.96
C GLN A 617 13.89 -10.12 42.63
N VAL A 618 15.09 -9.92 42.11
CA VAL A 618 15.53 -10.58 40.87
C VAL A 618 15.52 -12.10 41.01
N ALA A 619 16.03 -12.64 42.13
CA ALA A 619 16.02 -14.08 42.38
C ALA A 619 14.60 -14.64 42.49
N GLU A 620 13.72 -13.96 43.23
CA GLU A 620 12.30 -14.35 43.35
C GLU A 620 11.58 -14.36 42.01
N LEU A 621 11.78 -13.32 41.19
CA LEU A 621 11.17 -13.20 39.87
C LEU A 621 11.73 -14.24 38.88
N GLN A 622 13.01 -14.57 38.93
CA GLN A 622 13.58 -15.67 38.12
C GLN A 622 12.83 -16.97 38.34
N ALA A 623 12.55 -17.32 39.59
CA ALA A 623 11.81 -18.54 39.95
C ALA A 623 10.31 -18.42 39.58
N GLU A 624 9.67 -17.30 39.87
CA GLU A 624 8.24 -17.07 39.62
C GLU A 624 7.92 -17.03 38.12
N LEU A 625 8.77 -16.40 37.32
CA LEU A 625 8.51 -16.15 35.89
C LEU A 625 8.93 -17.31 34.97
N ALA A 626 9.76 -18.23 35.42
CA ALA A 626 10.20 -19.36 34.62
C ALA A 626 9.03 -20.14 33.98
N PRO A 627 7.96 -20.51 34.71
CA PRO A 627 6.78 -21.16 34.11
C PRO A 627 6.05 -20.29 33.09
N LEU A 628 5.99 -18.96 33.30
CA LEU A 628 5.35 -18.04 32.38
C LEU A 628 6.12 -17.93 31.06
N PHE A 629 7.44 -17.86 31.10
CA PHE A 629 8.28 -17.86 29.90
C PHE A 629 8.15 -19.19 29.14
N ALA A 630 8.14 -20.30 29.85
CA ALA A 630 7.98 -21.62 29.23
C ALA A 630 6.61 -21.79 28.55
N ALA A 631 5.57 -21.19 29.12
CA ALA A 631 4.21 -21.21 28.58
C ALA A 631 3.98 -20.16 27.47
N GLY A 632 4.93 -19.25 27.25
CA GLY A 632 4.78 -18.14 26.30
C GLY A 632 3.84 -17.04 26.78
N ASP A 633 3.54 -16.98 28.08
CA ASP A 633 2.73 -15.92 28.71
C ASP A 633 3.58 -14.69 29.01
N TYR A 634 4.06 -14.06 27.95
CA TYR A 634 4.97 -12.91 28.04
C TYR A 634 4.33 -11.67 28.62
N GLN A 635 3.03 -11.48 28.39
CA GLN A 635 2.32 -10.33 28.92
C GLN A 635 2.25 -10.37 30.45
N ALA A 636 1.89 -11.50 31.03
CA ALA A 636 1.89 -11.69 32.48
C ALA A 636 3.31 -11.53 33.06
N ALA A 637 4.33 -12.08 32.39
CA ALA A 637 5.71 -11.95 32.82
C ALA A 637 6.18 -10.49 32.84
N LEU A 638 5.96 -9.72 31.78
CA LEU A 638 6.34 -8.31 31.70
C LEU A 638 5.57 -7.45 32.71
N THR A 639 4.30 -7.75 32.94
CA THR A 639 3.49 -7.05 33.95
C THR A 639 4.09 -7.24 35.36
N ARG A 640 4.55 -8.45 35.68
CA ARG A 640 5.25 -8.73 36.94
C ARG A 640 6.61 -8.02 37.02
N LEU A 641 7.37 -8.00 35.93
CA LEU A 641 8.65 -7.31 35.85
C LEU A 641 8.53 -5.79 36.01
N ALA A 642 7.38 -5.20 35.71
CA ALA A 642 7.11 -3.78 35.93
C ALA A 642 7.29 -3.36 37.41
N ALA A 643 7.12 -4.27 38.34
CA ALA A 643 7.36 -4.06 39.78
C ALA A 643 8.82 -3.78 40.13
N LEU A 644 9.76 -4.06 39.23
CA LEU A 644 11.20 -3.78 39.41
C LEU A 644 11.56 -2.28 39.26
N ARG A 645 10.66 -1.43 38.83
CA ARG A 645 10.96 0.00 38.62
C ARG A 645 11.59 0.65 39.85
N GLU A 646 10.93 0.60 40.99
CA GLU A 646 11.41 1.24 42.20
C GLU A 646 12.72 0.63 42.74
N PRO A 647 12.85 -0.70 42.85
CA PRO A 647 14.12 -1.30 43.30
C PRO A 647 15.30 -0.98 42.34
N VAL A 648 15.06 -0.89 41.07
CA VAL A 648 16.09 -0.55 40.06
C VAL A 648 16.48 0.95 40.21
N ASP A 649 15.52 1.84 40.33
CA ASP A 649 15.78 3.27 40.50
C ASP A 649 16.57 3.51 41.81
N THR A 650 16.16 2.90 42.91
CA THR A 650 16.85 2.99 44.20
C THR A 650 18.27 2.45 44.13
N PHE A 651 18.45 1.32 43.45
CA PHE A 651 19.78 0.74 43.24
C PHE A 651 20.71 1.72 42.52
N PHE A 652 20.28 2.31 41.42
CA PHE A 652 21.12 3.23 40.65
C PHE A 652 21.37 4.56 41.39
N ASN A 653 20.49 4.95 42.28
CA ASN A 653 20.66 6.17 43.06
C ASN A 653 21.62 5.98 44.24
N GLU A 654 21.68 4.77 44.83
CA GLU A 654 22.36 4.51 46.09
C GLU A 654 23.62 3.65 45.97
N VAL A 655 23.77 2.89 44.86
CA VAL A 655 24.86 1.93 44.70
C VAL A 655 25.81 2.34 43.59
N MET A 656 27.10 2.36 43.89
CA MET A 656 28.15 2.58 42.90
C MET A 656 28.52 1.23 42.22
N VAL A 657 28.08 1.03 40.98
CA VAL A 657 28.30 -0.23 40.24
C VAL A 657 29.80 -0.49 40.04
N MET A 658 30.53 0.51 39.57
CA MET A 658 31.96 0.42 39.30
C MET A 658 32.77 0.73 40.57
N ALA A 659 32.61 -0.12 41.56
CA ALA A 659 33.31 -0.05 42.81
C ALA A 659 34.84 -0.32 42.66
N ASP A 660 35.63 0.25 43.56
CA ASP A 660 37.09 0.02 43.56
C ASP A 660 37.45 -1.44 43.94
N ASP A 661 36.63 -2.07 44.79
CA ASP A 661 36.76 -3.49 45.11
C ASP A 661 36.29 -4.34 43.94
N GLU A 662 37.20 -5.11 43.36
CA GLU A 662 36.93 -5.94 42.18
C GLU A 662 35.89 -7.07 42.46
N ALA A 663 35.82 -7.60 43.68
CA ALA A 663 34.83 -8.59 44.04
C ALA A 663 33.43 -8.00 44.13
N LEU A 664 33.28 -6.82 44.75
CA LEU A 664 32.00 -6.10 44.81
C LEU A 664 31.55 -5.67 43.43
N LYS A 665 32.46 -5.16 42.61
CA LYS A 665 32.20 -4.76 41.23
C LYS A 665 31.68 -5.95 40.41
N ALA A 666 32.36 -7.08 40.43
CA ALA A 666 31.96 -8.30 39.74
C ALA A 666 30.58 -8.79 40.17
N ASN A 667 30.29 -8.74 41.48
CA ASN A 667 29.00 -9.15 42.03
C ASN A 667 27.85 -8.22 41.57
N ARG A 668 28.08 -6.90 41.53
CA ARG A 668 27.13 -5.89 41.03
C ARG A 668 26.88 -6.05 39.55
N LEU A 669 27.91 -6.32 38.76
CA LEU A 669 27.76 -6.62 37.34
C LEU A 669 26.97 -7.91 37.09
N ALA A 670 27.19 -8.96 37.92
CA ALA A 670 26.39 -10.17 37.87
C ALA A 670 24.91 -9.92 38.16
N LEU A 671 24.61 -9.09 39.15
CA LEU A 671 23.25 -8.70 39.48
C LEU A 671 22.56 -7.95 38.31
N LEU A 672 23.25 -6.99 37.74
CA LEU A 672 22.72 -6.25 36.58
C LEU A 672 22.53 -7.12 35.35
N ASN A 673 23.44 -8.07 35.11
CA ASN A 673 23.31 -9.01 34.02
C ASN A 673 22.09 -9.93 34.21
N ASN A 674 21.86 -10.41 35.43
CA ASN A 674 20.65 -11.19 35.74
C ASN A 674 19.37 -10.40 35.59
N LEU A 675 19.35 -9.14 36.00
CA LEU A 675 18.25 -8.22 35.78
C LEU A 675 17.93 -8.05 34.30
N ARG A 676 18.92 -7.73 33.49
CA ARG A 676 18.75 -7.59 32.05
C ARG A 676 18.22 -8.86 31.41
N ASN A 677 18.76 -10.01 31.79
CA ASN A 677 18.38 -11.30 31.23
C ASN A 677 16.91 -11.67 31.50
N LEU A 678 16.31 -11.20 32.59
CA LEU A 678 14.87 -11.37 32.82
C LEU A 678 14.03 -10.73 31.73
N PHE A 679 14.37 -9.51 31.33
CA PHE A 679 13.66 -8.80 30.24
C PHE A 679 13.99 -9.42 28.87
N LEU A 680 15.25 -9.84 28.65
CA LEU A 680 15.68 -10.44 27.40
C LEU A 680 15.01 -11.80 27.11
N GLN A 681 14.38 -12.44 28.09
CA GLN A 681 13.55 -13.61 27.85
C GLN A 681 12.35 -13.29 26.93
N VAL A 682 11.93 -12.03 26.86
CA VAL A 682 10.83 -11.56 26.00
C VAL A 682 11.34 -10.71 24.86
N ALA A 683 12.07 -9.64 25.15
CA ALA A 683 12.53 -8.68 24.17
C ALA A 683 13.65 -7.80 24.76
N ASP A 684 14.35 -7.08 23.90
CA ASP A 684 15.30 -6.04 24.33
C ASP A 684 14.56 -4.71 24.54
N ILE A 685 14.04 -4.51 25.75
CA ILE A 685 13.25 -3.31 26.08
C ILE A 685 14.09 -2.03 26.11
N SER A 686 15.42 -2.11 26.07
CA SER A 686 16.28 -0.92 25.96
C SER A 686 16.06 -0.14 24.65
N LEU A 687 15.44 -0.77 23.66
CA LEU A 687 15.12 -0.17 22.36
C LEU A 687 13.77 0.56 22.33
N LEU A 688 12.99 0.51 23.41
CA LEU A 688 11.72 1.25 23.51
C LEU A 688 11.99 2.75 23.70
N GLN A 689 11.17 3.56 23.01
CA GLN A 689 11.26 5.02 23.04
C GLN A 689 9.99 5.67 23.58
#